data_f35253129bb6cb4e0f0141a816164b43
#
_entry.id   f35253129bb6cb4e0f0141a816164b43
#
_cell.length_a   1.000
_cell.length_b   1.000
_cell.length_c   1.000
_cell.angle_alpha   90.00
_cell.angle_beta   90.00
_cell.angle_gamma   90.00
#
_symmetry.space_group_name_H-M   'P 1'
#
loop_
_entity.id
_entity.type
_entity.pdbx_description
1 polymer ?
#
loop_
_entity_poly.entity_id
_entity_poly.type
_entity_poly.pdbx_seq_one_letter_code
_entity_poly.pdbx_strand_id
1 'polypeptide(L)'
;MMQKKYFLSLLAAGALCGCVKEETPLTPPVPNQPTAAVESGDNIVRGWVRLKLSEDAAPMRVGTFTRGAMNSGDARLDSLAEALGATEVRRVFHEGGKFAERRRRFGLHLWYDIRFDESVPYTRASAGFAELPGVAHVQPIYKARMLYDEPAIPAEALYMPMSMAASRPDEMPFNDPDLPKQWHYNNRGDGQNFVEGADINLFEAWKTETGHRSVIVAVNDSGVDFDHPDLADNMWVNEAELNGQEGVDDDGNGYVDDIYGWNGPLDNGEIHPGAHSTHVAGTIAAVNNNGIGVCGIAGGTGNKDGVRLMTVAITDQVYSTEFATNPDIFAYEADNGAVISQNSWAYTSATMPQDVSDALDYFIANAGTDENGNQTGPMKGGIVIFAAGNSKGATSLYPASDPRTISVAAMNPDYTKALYSNYGENVDIFAPGGADSTDPRFTEAGMVYSTSIDMDEQPIYDYKSGTSMACPHVSGVAALIVSSYARRGEVLTAQECKEILLRSFRPVGEAVDEQYYDKLGVGLVDAGLVFTKDSGKQPAAIADASAAALQNRFTLKWTAPADGNDMAVAYYDIAYVGKGVGKREGQPDVEASFQLRNVFEPAQAAAYTWYGLYNVNYTFQVVAVDRFGNRSQAVSMTATSGDYANSKPKLEQALGAISIENVGEEYVRRFDLTQNFSDENLVQGDVLTFSLRNSNEQVVEATIDGNYLIVRPLAKGSARVTVYAIDLDGAGVQTALEVTVENGAAPSPAPEGGAGVYPNPADDTLYVTLDALRNVQTEAVVYDQAARVVMRRSMQFDASGTAALTVADLRPGAYTLVLRQDGAIHRMNFMKR
;
A
#
# COMPACT_ATOMS: atom_id res chain seq x y z
N MET A 1 -60.64 18.52 -15.43
CA MET A 1 -60.80 17.62 -14.32
C MET A 1 -59.76 16.50 -14.50
N MET A 2 -59.04 16.22 -13.45
CA MET A 2 -57.95 15.26 -13.29
C MET A 2 -56.55 15.69 -13.72
N GLN A 3 -55.83 16.15 -12.77
CA GLN A 3 -54.38 16.43 -12.84
C GLN A 3 -53.61 15.10 -12.82
N LYS A 4 -52.69 14.96 -13.75
CA LYS A 4 -51.62 13.97 -13.65
C LYS A 4 -50.36 14.69 -13.15
N LYS A 5 -49.87 14.26 -11.98
CA LYS A 5 -48.57 14.68 -11.43
C LYS A 5 -47.48 13.90 -12.16
N TYR A 6 -46.62 14.63 -12.85
CA TYR A 6 -45.35 14.11 -13.35
C TYR A 6 -44.27 14.30 -12.29
N PHE A 7 -43.58 13.23 -11.98
CA PHE A 7 -42.33 13.30 -11.23
C PHE A 7 -41.24 13.73 -12.22
N LEU A 8 -40.62 14.87 -11.96
CA LEU A 8 -39.44 15.36 -12.67
C LEU A 8 -38.20 14.78 -11.96
N SER A 9 -37.46 13.96 -12.67
CA SER A 9 -36.07 13.64 -12.34
C SER A 9 -35.19 14.83 -12.72
N LEU A 10 -34.54 15.44 -11.77
CA LEU A 10 -33.53 16.48 -12.02
C LEU A 10 -32.23 15.79 -12.46
N LEU A 11 -31.96 15.83 -13.75
CA LEU A 11 -30.61 15.73 -14.30
C LEU A 11 -29.97 17.11 -14.23
N ALA A 12 -28.97 17.29 -13.40
CA ALA A 12 -28.14 18.48 -13.41
C ALA A 12 -27.02 18.28 -14.42
N ALA A 13 -27.18 18.86 -15.60
CA ALA A 13 -26.09 19.05 -16.55
C ALA A 13 -25.23 20.23 -16.05
N GLY A 14 -24.03 19.96 -15.58
CA GLY A 14 -23.05 20.98 -15.22
C GLY A 14 -22.38 21.55 -16.46
N ALA A 15 -22.70 22.78 -16.82
CA ALA A 15 -21.98 23.52 -17.83
C ALA A 15 -20.62 23.97 -17.29
N LEU A 16 -19.59 23.74 -18.08
CA LEU A 16 -18.26 24.31 -17.89
C LEU A 16 -18.32 25.84 -17.94
N CYS A 17 -18.04 26.47 -16.82
CA CYS A 17 -17.69 27.88 -16.78
C CYS A 17 -16.47 28.04 -15.87
N GLY A 18 -15.35 28.47 -16.45
CA GLY A 18 -14.12 28.69 -15.73
C GLY A 18 -14.29 29.72 -14.63
N CYS A 19 -13.94 29.35 -13.41
CA CYS A 19 -13.71 30.26 -12.31
C CYS A 19 -12.38 29.89 -11.64
N VAL A 20 -11.60 30.92 -11.44
CA VAL A 20 -10.38 30.98 -10.65
C VAL A 20 -10.56 30.19 -9.35
N LYS A 21 -9.72 29.17 -9.14
CA LYS A 21 -9.67 28.46 -7.86
C LYS A 21 -9.06 29.37 -6.81
N GLU A 22 -9.84 29.73 -5.81
CA GLU A 22 -9.32 30.09 -4.51
C GLU A 22 -8.49 28.93 -3.95
N GLU A 23 -7.30 29.23 -3.50
CA GLU A 23 -6.44 28.30 -2.78
C GLU A 23 -7.18 27.79 -1.55
N THR A 24 -7.39 26.49 -1.46
CA THR A 24 -7.91 25.85 -0.25
C THR A 24 -6.87 26.05 0.86
N PRO A 25 -7.24 26.58 2.03
CA PRO A 25 -6.31 26.70 3.13
C PRO A 25 -5.83 25.33 3.56
N LEU A 26 -4.51 25.17 3.69
CA LEU A 26 -3.87 24.03 4.33
C LEU A 26 -4.58 23.77 5.67
N THR A 27 -5.03 22.55 5.88
CA THR A 27 -5.61 22.10 7.14
C THR A 27 -4.64 22.38 8.28
N PRO A 28 -5.08 22.99 9.39
CA PRO A 28 -4.19 23.23 10.51
C PRO A 28 -3.66 21.88 11.07
N PRO A 29 -2.41 21.85 11.56
CA PRO A 29 -1.80 20.64 12.07
C PRO A 29 -2.64 20.05 13.20
N VAL A 30 -2.86 18.75 13.14
CA VAL A 30 -3.54 17.98 14.19
C VAL A 30 -2.67 18.04 15.45
N PRO A 31 -3.21 18.40 16.62
CA PRO A 31 -2.42 18.47 17.84
C PRO A 31 -1.79 17.13 18.18
N ASN A 32 -0.53 17.16 18.60
CA ASN A 32 0.29 16.06 19.09
C ASN A 32 -0.54 14.95 19.74
N GLN A 33 -0.63 13.81 19.08
CA GLN A 33 -1.03 12.58 19.73
C GLN A 33 0.23 11.72 19.92
N PRO A 34 0.51 11.22 21.11
CA PRO A 34 1.51 10.17 21.25
C PRO A 34 1.04 9.00 20.39
N THR A 35 1.87 8.62 19.42
CA THR A 35 1.64 7.47 18.54
C THR A 35 1.31 6.24 19.38
N ALA A 36 0.21 5.60 19.03
CA ALA A 36 -0.22 4.35 19.64
C ALA A 36 0.85 3.26 19.49
N ALA A 37 0.95 2.43 20.53
CA ALA A 37 1.78 1.24 20.65
C ALA A 37 3.18 1.40 20.05
N VAL A 38 4.18 1.53 20.92
CA VAL A 38 5.59 1.33 20.57
C VAL A 38 5.66 -0.06 19.93
N GLU A 39 5.79 -0.10 18.62
CA GLU A 39 6.13 -1.32 17.90
C GLU A 39 7.41 -1.91 18.53
N SER A 40 7.57 -3.22 18.42
CA SER A 40 8.70 -3.92 19.01
C SER A 40 10.01 -3.16 18.71
N GLY A 41 10.91 -3.03 19.68
CA GLY A 41 12.13 -2.22 19.52
C GLY A 41 13.07 -2.66 18.38
N ASP A 42 12.68 -3.65 17.60
CA ASP A 42 13.40 -4.18 16.45
C ASP A 42 13.10 -3.39 15.15
N ASN A 43 11.95 -2.70 15.08
CA ASN A 43 11.53 -1.93 13.89
C ASN A 43 12.03 -0.47 13.87
N ILE A 44 12.81 -0.06 14.87
CA ILE A 44 13.31 1.31 14.98
C ILE A 44 14.83 1.35 15.17
N VAL A 45 15.44 2.46 14.81
CA VAL A 45 16.85 2.72 15.06
C VAL A 45 17.03 3.14 16.52
N ARG A 46 17.73 2.31 17.30
CA ARG A 46 17.94 2.57 18.72
C ARG A 46 18.84 3.77 18.96
N GLY A 47 18.64 4.47 20.05
CA GLY A 47 19.44 5.62 20.45
C GLY A 47 19.20 6.89 19.61
N TRP A 48 18.16 6.89 18.80
CA TRP A 48 17.78 8.04 17.99
C TRP A 48 16.30 8.40 18.19
N VAL A 49 16.02 9.69 18.12
CA VAL A 49 14.68 10.25 18.04
C VAL A 49 14.64 11.28 16.92
N ARG A 50 13.59 11.26 16.13
CA ARG A 50 13.30 12.25 15.09
C ARG A 50 12.19 13.17 15.56
N LEU A 51 12.39 14.46 15.42
CA LEU A 51 11.41 15.46 15.82
C LEU A 51 11.23 16.55 14.76
N LYS A 52 10.01 17.10 14.71
CA LYS A 52 9.67 18.30 13.96
C LYS A 52 9.46 19.44 14.93
N LEU A 53 10.13 20.55 14.70
CA LEU A 53 9.88 21.78 15.43
C LEU A 53 8.60 22.45 14.95
N SER A 54 8.00 23.30 15.78
CA SER A 54 6.96 24.22 15.37
C SER A 54 7.56 25.38 14.56
N GLU A 55 6.77 26.01 13.71
CA GLU A 55 7.22 27.08 12.80
C GLU A 55 7.79 28.31 13.54
N ASP A 56 7.35 28.56 14.77
CA ASP A 56 7.82 29.66 15.62
C ASP A 56 9.03 29.31 16.47
N ALA A 57 9.48 28.06 16.43
CA ALA A 57 10.67 27.62 17.18
C ALA A 57 11.97 28.08 16.51
N ALA A 58 12.99 28.40 17.32
CA ALA A 58 14.31 28.69 16.81
C ALA A 58 14.95 27.42 16.22
N PRO A 59 15.68 27.52 15.07
CA PRO A 59 16.40 26.38 14.50
C PRO A 59 17.40 25.81 15.49
N MET A 60 17.51 24.48 15.54
CA MET A 60 18.50 23.81 16.36
C MET A 60 19.90 23.92 15.76
N ARG A 61 20.91 24.01 16.61
CA ARG A 61 22.31 23.87 16.19
C ARG A 61 22.63 22.42 15.91
N VAL A 62 23.13 22.15 14.72
CA VAL A 62 23.57 20.82 14.30
C VAL A 62 25.03 20.58 14.64
N GLY A 63 25.38 19.33 14.93
CA GLY A 63 26.74 18.89 15.19
C GLY A 63 26.83 17.80 16.26
N THR A 64 28.08 17.36 16.50
CA THR A 64 28.41 16.43 17.58
C THR A 64 28.81 17.20 18.83
N PHE A 65 28.35 16.74 19.99
CA PHE A 65 28.58 17.38 21.27
C PHE A 65 29.24 16.39 22.23
N THR A 66 30.10 16.91 23.10
CA THR A 66 30.51 16.14 24.27
C THR A 66 29.30 15.91 25.20
N ARG A 67 29.16 14.74 25.76
CA ARG A 67 28.04 14.36 26.63
C ARG A 67 27.70 15.46 27.62
N GLY A 68 26.48 15.99 27.58
CA GLY A 68 26.00 17.07 28.43
C GLY A 68 26.34 18.51 28.00
N ALA A 69 26.86 18.71 26.77
CA ALA A 69 27.24 20.03 26.27
C ALA A 69 26.44 20.53 25.10
N MET A 70 25.23 19.96 24.85
CA MET A 70 24.34 20.44 23.81
C MET A 70 23.93 21.89 24.07
N ASN A 71 23.93 22.70 23.05
CA ASN A 71 23.48 24.09 23.08
C ASN A 71 22.60 24.34 21.87
N SER A 72 21.34 23.92 21.98
CA SER A 72 20.31 24.09 20.93
C SER A 72 19.81 25.54 20.81
N GLY A 73 20.03 26.34 21.87
CA GLY A 73 19.42 27.67 22.01
C GLY A 73 18.15 27.65 22.87
N ASP A 74 17.60 26.49 23.22
CA ASP A 74 16.53 26.29 24.19
C ASP A 74 17.04 25.55 25.43
N ALA A 75 17.06 26.22 26.60
CA ALA A 75 17.59 25.65 27.83
C ALA A 75 16.83 24.41 28.31
N ARG A 76 15.55 24.22 27.95
CA ARG A 76 14.76 23.03 28.33
C ARG A 76 15.16 21.84 27.49
N LEU A 77 15.32 22.08 26.18
CA LEU A 77 15.82 21.07 25.26
C LEU A 77 17.22 20.63 25.64
N ASP A 78 18.11 21.59 25.95
CA ASP A 78 19.48 21.32 26.39
C ASP A 78 19.52 20.49 27.70
N SER A 79 18.67 20.84 28.67
CA SER A 79 18.55 20.10 29.92
C SER A 79 18.02 18.67 29.73
N LEU A 80 17.05 18.49 28.86
CA LEU A 80 16.52 17.15 28.51
C LEU A 80 17.57 16.32 27.76
N ALA A 81 18.21 16.93 26.78
CA ALA A 81 19.28 16.29 26.00
C ALA A 81 20.45 15.85 26.93
N GLU A 82 20.84 16.66 27.88
CA GLU A 82 21.83 16.29 28.92
C GLU A 82 21.35 15.10 29.75
N ALA A 83 20.10 15.12 30.22
CA ALA A 83 19.51 14.05 31.01
C ALA A 83 19.38 12.71 30.24
N LEU A 84 19.25 12.77 28.92
CA LEU A 84 19.20 11.62 28.02
C LEU A 84 20.57 11.21 27.49
N GLY A 85 21.64 11.98 27.79
CA GLY A 85 22.98 11.74 27.29
C GLY A 85 23.12 11.98 25.80
N ALA A 86 22.43 13.00 25.26
CA ALA A 86 22.50 13.33 23.83
C ALA A 86 23.93 13.73 23.41
N THR A 87 24.31 13.27 22.20
CA THR A 87 25.68 13.46 21.68
C THR A 87 25.71 14.05 20.28
N GLU A 88 24.59 14.05 19.55
CA GLU A 88 24.52 14.51 18.16
C GLU A 88 23.15 15.07 17.84
N VAL A 89 23.14 16.13 17.05
CA VAL A 89 21.94 16.68 16.38
C VAL A 89 22.27 16.85 14.91
N ARG A 90 21.44 16.34 14.04
CA ARG A 90 21.55 16.53 12.59
C ARG A 90 20.22 16.93 11.98
N ARG A 91 20.27 17.58 10.84
CA ARG A 91 19.06 17.81 10.01
C ARG A 91 18.63 16.49 9.38
N VAL A 92 17.34 16.34 9.19
CA VAL A 92 16.76 15.23 8.41
C VAL A 92 16.80 15.56 6.92
N PHE A 93 16.57 16.83 6.59
CA PHE A 93 16.58 17.35 5.23
C PHE A 93 17.72 18.37 5.05
N HIS A 94 18.37 18.33 3.89
CA HIS A 94 19.29 19.37 3.48
C HIS A 94 18.57 20.73 3.39
N GLU A 95 19.34 21.80 3.50
CA GLU A 95 18.79 23.15 3.32
C GLU A 95 18.30 23.39 1.88
N GLY A 96 18.84 22.63 0.91
CA GLY A 96 18.40 22.62 -0.47
C GLY A 96 18.89 23.79 -1.31
N GLY A 97 19.98 24.47 -0.92
CA GLY A 97 20.62 25.51 -1.70
C GLY A 97 19.65 26.53 -2.29
N LYS A 98 19.61 26.63 -3.63
CA LYS A 98 18.66 27.48 -4.37
C LYS A 98 17.19 27.14 -4.09
N PHE A 99 16.87 25.93 -3.64
CA PHE A 99 15.51 25.46 -3.31
C PHE A 99 15.10 25.68 -1.84
N ALA A 100 15.97 26.29 -1.03
CA ALA A 100 15.75 26.41 0.41
C ALA A 100 14.40 27.05 0.79
N GLU A 101 13.98 28.09 0.07
CA GLU A 101 12.70 28.77 0.34
C GLU A 101 11.49 27.87 0.03
N ARG A 102 11.59 27.07 -1.03
CA ARG A 102 10.56 26.08 -1.40
C ARG A 102 10.45 24.99 -0.34
N ARG A 103 11.58 24.43 0.13
CA ARG A 103 11.65 23.43 1.20
C ARG A 103 11.09 23.95 2.53
N ARG A 104 11.34 25.23 2.85
CA ARG A 104 10.79 25.88 4.04
C ARG A 104 9.27 25.95 4.03
N ARG A 105 8.65 26.23 2.89
CA ARG A 105 7.18 26.26 2.76
C ARG A 105 6.51 24.94 3.07
N PHE A 106 7.22 23.83 2.91
CA PHE A 106 6.77 22.49 3.27
C PHE A 106 7.23 22.05 4.66
N GLY A 107 7.91 22.92 5.41
CA GLY A 107 8.34 22.64 6.78
C GLY A 107 9.48 21.61 6.87
N LEU A 108 10.17 21.27 5.76
CA LEU A 108 11.25 20.28 5.76
C LEU A 108 12.44 20.72 6.62
N HIS A 109 12.71 22.02 6.71
CA HIS A 109 13.77 22.60 7.54
C HIS A 109 13.53 22.45 9.06
N LEU A 110 12.34 22.02 9.48
CA LEU A 110 11.96 21.88 10.89
C LEU A 110 12.30 20.49 11.45
N TRP A 111 12.76 19.56 10.63
CA TRP A 111 13.02 18.20 11.02
C TRP A 111 14.47 17.97 11.46
N TYR A 112 14.63 17.33 12.62
CA TYR A 112 15.93 17.02 13.23
C TYR A 112 15.94 15.62 13.81
N ASP A 113 17.11 14.97 13.73
CA ASP A 113 17.44 13.75 14.42
C ASP A 113 18.33 14.08 15.63
N ILE A 114 18.02 13.48 16.78
CA ILE A 114 18.85 13.60 18.00
C ILE A 114 19.30 12.22 18.41
N ARG A 115 20.62 12.04 18.52
CA ARG A 115 21.22 10.84 19.06
C ARG A 115 21.32 10.96 20.58
N PHE A 116 20.81 9.94 21.31
CA PHE A 116 20.85 9.86 22.77
C PHE A 116 21.45 8.51 23.21
N ASP A 117 21.65 8.33 24.53
CA ASP A 117 22.22 7.10 25.08
C ASP A 117 21.31 5.90 24.79
N GLU A 118 21.80 4.90 24.06
CA GLU A 118 21.05 3.71 23.62
C GLU A 118 20.50 2.88 24.78
N SER A 119 21.02 3.06 26.00
CA SER A 119 20.49 2.42 27.22
C SER A 119 19.17 3.04 27.67
N VAL A 120 18.84 4.24 27.22
CA VAL A 120 17.58 4.92 27.51
C VAL A 120 16.49 4.37 26.58
N PRO A 121 15.34 3.87 27.09
CA PRO A 121 14.23 3.45 26.26
C PRO A 121 13.70 4.59 25.39
N TYR A 122 13.42 4.30 24.11
CA TYR A 122 12.85 5.26 23.15
C TYR A 122 11.60 5.96 23.74
N THR A 123 10.70 5.21 24.39
CA THR A 123 9.47 5.73 24.99
C THR A 123 9.72 6.84 26.00
N ARG A 124 10.82 6.75 26.77
CA ARG A 124 11.21 7.78 27.73
C ARG A 124 11.75 9.02 27.02
N ALA A 125 12.58 8.84 26.00
CA ALA A 125 13.12 9.95 25.23
C ALA A 125 12.02 10.68 24.48
N SER A 126 11.18 9.96 23.74
CA SER A 126 10.08 10.54 22.95
C SER A 126 9.06 11.30 23.81
N ALA A 127 8.66 10.75 24.96
CA ALA A 127 7.77 11.44 25.89
C ALA A 127 8.37 12.75 26.39
N GLY A 128 9.67 12.75 26.72
CA GLY A 128 10.35 13.97 27.18
C GLY A 128 10.40 15.06 26.10
N PHE A 129 10.72 14.69 24.86
CA PHE A 129 10.75 15.65 23.75
C PHE A 129 9.35 16.15 23.37
N ALA A 130 8.32 15.30 23.45
CA ALA A 130 6.94 15.68 23.13
C ALA A 130 6.33 16.70 24.09
N GLU A 131 6.85 16.81 25.32
CA GLU A 131 6.41 17.78 26.32
C GLU A 131 7.06 19.17 26.14
N LEU A 132 8.07 19.29 25.25
CA LEU A 132 8.79 20.54 25.07
C LEU A 132 7.94 21.54 24.24
N PRO A 133 7.79 22.79 24.69
CA PRO A 133 7.27 23.87 23.86
C PRO A 133 8.17 24.03 22.62
N GLY A 134 7.57 24.19 21.45
CA GLY A 134 8.31 24.32 20.20
C GLY A 134 8.63 23.01 19.51
N VAL A 135 8.24 21.84 20.06
CA VAL A 135 8.24 20.55 19.36
C VAL A 135 6.83 20.25 18.87
N ALA A 136 6.67 20.16 17.55
CA ALA A 136 5.39 19.90 16.91
C ALA A 136 5.09 18.41 16.76
N HIS A 137 6.13 17.58 16.53
CA HIS A 137 5.98 16.13 16.35
C HIS A 137 7.23 15.39 16.83
N VAL A 138 7.04 14.17 17.34
CA VAL A 138 8.14 13.28 17.73
C VAL A 138 7.83 11.87 17.25
N GLN A 139 8.78 11.26 16.56
CA GLN A 139 8.66 9.89 16.06
C GLN A 139 10.00 9.16 16.16
N PRO A 140 10.01 7.81 16.06
CA PRO A 140 11.26 7.06 15.89
C PRO A 140 11.78 7.21 14.46
N ILE A 141 13.07 6.91 14.28
CA ILE A 141 13.56 6.59 12.94
C ILE A 141 13.18 5.14 12.67
N TYR A 142 12.25 4.93 11.76
CA TYR A 142 11.81 3.59 11.38
C TYR A 142 12.84 2.93 10.47
N LYS A 143 12.93 1.61 10.59
CA LYS A 143 13.66 0.81 9.61
C LYS A 143 12.76 0.50 8.42
N ALA A 144 13.37 0.49 7.25
CA ALA A 144 12.78 -0.03 6.03
C ALA A 144 13.54 -1.26 5.57
N ARG A 145 12.97 -1.99 4.64
CA ARG A 145 13.61 -3.15 4.02
C ARG A 145 13.42 -3.13 2.51
N MET A 146 14.39 -3.67 1.81
CA MET A 146 14.23 -4.01 0.40
C MET A 146 13.20 -5.13 0.25
N LEU A 147 12.43 -5.09 -0.83
CA LEU A 147 11.36 -6.06 -1.09
C LEU A 147 11.84 -7.14 -2.07
N TYR A 148 12.90 -7.87 -1.71
CA TYR A 148 13.32 -9.05 -2.42
C TYR A 148 13.54 -10.21 -1.44
N ASP A 149 13.16 -11.41 -1.85
CA ASP A 149 13.59 -12.67 -1.26
C ASP A 149 14.59 -13.27 -2.27
N GLU A 150 15.86 -12.99 -2.13
CA GLU A 150 16.87 -13.78 -2.83
C GLU A 150 17.17 -15.02 -1.99
N PRO A 151 16.79 -16.22 -2.44
CA PRO A 151 17.56 -17.38 -2.06
C PRO A 151 18.93 -17.19 -2.73
N ALA A 152 19.99 -17.23 -1.96
CA ALA A 152 21.34 -17.33 -2.50
C ALA A 152 21.41 -18.60 -3.38
N ILE A 153 21.16 -18.47 -4.66
CA ILE A 153 21.35 -19.56 -5.62
C ILE A 153 22.87 -19.62 -5.87
N PRO A 154 23.53 -20.73 -5.58
CA PRO A 154 24.94 -20.85 -5.91
C PRO A 154 25.12 -20.67 -7.41
N ALA A 155 26.07 -19.82 -7.82
CA ALA A 155 26.36 -19.49 -9.22
C ALA A 155 26.63 -20.74 -10.12
N GLU A 156 26.88 -21.90 -9.56
CA GLU A 156 27.08 -23.16 -10.26
C GLU A 156 25.78 -23.82 -10.78
N ALA A 157 24.59 -23.38 -10.30
CA ALA A 157 23.30 -23.93 -10.75
C ALA A 157 22.74 -23.23 -12.01
N LEU A 158 23.34 -22.15 -12.45
CA LEU A 158 22.81 -21.22 -13.45
C LEU A 158 23.12 -21.53 -14.91
N TYR A 159 23.76 -22.64 -15.21
CA TYR A 159 24.17 -22.99 -16.60
C TYR A 159 23.45 -24.19 -17.15
N MET A 160 22.18 -24.03 -17.51
CA MET A 160 21.53 -24.95 -18.46
C MET A 160 21.17 -24.17 -19.73
N PRO A 161 21.68 -24.51 -20.89
CA PRO A 161 21.28 -23.85 -22.13
C PRO A 161 19.85 -24.26 -22.45
N MET A 162 18.89 -23.39 -22.22
CA MET A 162 17.55 -23.59 -22.73
C MET A 162 17.53 -23.39 -24.25
N SER A 163 17.07 -24.40 -24.96
CA SER A 163 16.66 -24.30 -26.37
C SER A 163 15.36 -23.48 -26.41
N MET A 164 15.47 -22.15 -26.39
CA MET A 164 14.35 -21.31 -26.75
C MET A 164 14.05 -21.45 -28.23
N ALA A 165 12.78 -21.63 -28.61
CA ALA A 165 12.40 -21.58 -30.02
C ALA A 165 12.88 -20.23 -30.56
N ALA A 166 13.72 -20.26 -31.59
CA ALA A 166 14.30 -19.06 -32.17
C ALA A 166 13.14 -18.17 -32.65
N SER A 167 12.95 -17.04 -31.93
CA SER A 167 12.05 -15.98 -32.41
C SER A 167 12.44 -15.60 -33.83
N ARG A 168 11.47 -15.38 -34.70
CA ARG A 168 11.75 -14.86 -36.04
C ARG A 168 12.29 -13.46 -35.89
N PRO A 169 13.56 -13.17 -36.30
CA PRO A 169 14.16 -11.84 -36.14
C PRO A 169 13.30 -10.70 -36.73
N ASP A 170 12.50 -11.00 -37.75
CA ASP A 170 11.65 -10.05 -38.46
C ASP A 170 10.41 -9.56 -37.64
N GLU A 171 10.18 -10.14 -36.45
CA GLU A 171 9.06 -9.81 -35.58
C GLU A 171 9.48 -9.00 -34.32
N MET A 172 10.78 -8.78 -34.12
CA MET A 172 11.29 -8.02 -32.97
C MET A 172 11.36 -6.53 -33.29
N PRO A 173 10.89 -5.64 -32.42
CA PRO A 173 10.92 -4.20 -32.63
C PRO A 173 12.33 -3.63 -32.59
N PHE A 174 13.25 -4.27 -31.88
CA PHE A 174 14.64 -3.85 -31.66
C PHE A 174 15.63 -5.02 -31.85
N ASN A 175 16.93 -4.71 -31.96
CA ASN A 175 17.98 -5.65 -32.27
C ASN A 175 18.69 -6.24 -31.04
N ASP A 176 18.20 -5.98 -29.84
CA ASP A 176 18.78 -6.41 -28.58
C ASP A 176 18.62 -7.93 -28.44
N PRO A 177 19.72 -8.67 -28.26
CA PRO A 177 19.72 -10.12 -28.43
C PRO A 177 18.89 -10.87 -27.37
N ASP A 178 18.73 -10.29 -26.18
CA ASP A 178 18.02 -10.88 -25.06
C ASP A 178 16.56 -10.42 -24.92
N LEU A 179 16.07 -9.51 -25.78
CA LEU A 179 14.66 -9.12 -25.81
C LEU A 179 13.70 -10.33 -25.87
N PRO A 180 14.00 -11.43 -26.57
CA PRO A 180 13.14 -12.61 -26.55
C PRO A 180 12.99 -13.30 -25.18
N LYS A 181 13.91 -13.07 -24.22
CA LYS A 181 13.82 -13.59 -22.85
C LYS A 181 12.85 -12.74 -21.97
N GLN A 182 12.52 -11.53 -22.40
CA GLN A 182 11.66 -10.59 -21.69
C GLN A 182 10.17 -10.85 -22.00
N TRP A 183 9.67 -12.00 -21.55
CA TRP A 183 8.28 -12.40 -21.75
C TRP A 183 7.29 -11.35 -21.23
N HIS A 184 7.67 -10.63 -20.19
CA HIS A 184 6.86 -9.63 -19.55
C HIS A 184 6.52 -8.42 -20.45
N TYR A 185 7.18 -8.28 -21.59
CA TYR A 185 6.89 -7.28 -22.63
C TYR A 185 5.97 -7.79 -23.72
N ASN A 186 6.11 -9.08 -24.10
CA ASN A 186 5.32 -9.75 -25.11
C ASN A 186 5.34 -11.27 -24.90
N ASN A 187 4.41 -11.77 -24.11
CA ASN A 187 4.30 -13.18 -23.77
C ASN A 187 3.61 -13.95 -24.88
N ARG A 188 4.31 -14.83 -25.56
CA ARG A 188 3.81 -15.67 -26.65
C ARG A 188 3.34 -17.05 -26.22
N GLY A 189 3.35 -17.34 -24.91
CA GLY A 189 3.03 -18.65 -24.39
C GLY A 189 4.14 -19.70 -24.62
N ASP A 190 5.36 -19.29 -24.98
CA ASP A 190 6.44 -20.20 -25.36
C ASP A 190 7.15 -20.88 -24.16
N GLY A 191 6.96 -20.35 -22.94
CA GLY A 191 7.54 -20.90 -21.72
C GLY A 191 6.69 -21.99 -21.07
N GLN A 192 7.24 -22.66 -20.07
CA GLN A 192 6.51 -23.66 -19.30
C GLN A 192 5.37 -23.01 -18.53
N ASN A 193 4.12 -23.37 -18.84
CA ASN A 193 2.88 -22.81 -18.28
C ASN A 193 2.69 -21.30 -18.53
N PHE A 194 3.38 -20.74 -19.49
CA PHE A 194 3.12 -19.38 -19.92
C PHE A 194 1.79 -19.31 -20.68
N VAL A 195 1.08 -18.19 -20.49
CA VAL A 195 -0.16 -17.91 -21.21
C VAL A 195 0.04 -16.70 -22.12
N GLU A 196 -0.25 -16.88 -23.41
CA GLU A 196 -0.12 -15.80 -24.40
C GLU A 196 -0.86 -14.54 -23.93
N GLY A 197 -0.18 -13.40 -24.04
CA GLY A 197 -0.71 -12.09 -23.66
C GLY A 197 -0.62 -11.78 -22.15
N ALA A 198 -0.13 -12.69 -21.30
CA ALA A 198 0.15 -12.39 -19.89
C ALA A 198 1.43 -11.53 -19.76
N ASP A 199 1.34 -10.26 -20.23
CA ASP A 199 2.41 -9.28 -20.36
C ASP A 199 1.84 -7.86 -20.27
N ILE A 200 2.66 -6.84 -20.44
CA ILE A 200 2.24 -5.43 -20.44
C ILE A 200 1.88 -4.88 -21.83
N ASN A 201 1.79 -5.70 -22.87
CA ASN A 201 1.47 -5.30 -24.26
C ASN A 201 2.43 -4.19 -24.79
N LEU A 202 3.71 -4.31 -24.47
CA LEU A 202 4.69 -3.24 -24.72
C LEU A 202 5.00 -3.06 -26.19
N PHE A 203 4.99 -4.14 -27.01
CA PHE A 203 5.27 -4.03 -28.44
C PHE A 203 4.23 -3.18 -29.18
N GLU A 204 3.00 -3.13 -28.66
CA GLU A 204 1.97 -2.21 -29.20
C GLU A 204 2.31 -0.76 -28.81
N ALA A 205 2.73 -0.51 -27.58
CA ALA A 205 3.12 0.81 -27.10
C ALA A 205 4.30 1.37 -27.90
N TRP A 206 5.32 0.55 -28.17
CA TRP A 206 6.52 0.98 -28.90
C TRP A 206 6.26 1.39 -30.36
N LYS A 207 5.10 1.06 -30.93
CA LYS A 207 4.70 1.64 -32.23
C LYS A 207 4.39 3.13 -32.13
N THR A 208 4.16 3.64 -30.94
CA THR A 208 3.77 5.02 -30.67
C THR A 208 4.85 5.82 -29.95
N GLU A 209 5.43 5.25 -28.89
CA GLU A 209 6.41 5.93 -28.01
C GLU A 209 7.38 4.92 -27.38
N THR A 210 8.66 5.32 -27.31
CA THR A 210 9.76 4.48 -26.79
C THR A 210 10.53 5.15 -25.65
N GLY A 211 10.17 6.38 -25.29
CA GLY A 211 10.86 7.20 -24.29
C GLY A 211 11.24 8.56 -24.82
N HIS A 212 11.51 9.51 -23.94
CA HIS A 212 11.95 10.86 -24.28
C HIS A 212 12.94 11.40 -23.26
N ARG A 213 14.08 11.93 -23.73
CA ARG A 213 15.22 12.35 -22.89
C ARG A 213 14.89 13.39 -21.81
N SER A 214 13.81 14.15 -21.96
CA SER A 214 13.42 15.13 -20.93
C SER A 214 12.79 14.50 -19.70
N VAL A 215 12.35 13.22 -19.77
CA VAL A 215 11.77 12.53 -18.63
C VAL A 215 12.87 11.94 -17.76
N ILE A 216 12.82 12.23 -16.46
CA ILE A 216 13.74 11.70 -15.46
C ILE A 216 12.93 10.81 -14.51
N VAL A 217 13.38 9.57 -14.35
CA VAL A 217 12.86 8.59 -13.38
C VAL A 217 13.91 8.40 -12.31
N ALA A 218 13.61 8.75 -11.08
CA ALA A 218 14.48 8.45 -9.94
C ALA A 218 14.27 7.00 -9.49
N VAL A 219 15.36 6.27 -9.30
CA VAL A 219 15.37 4.89 -8.83
C VAL A 219 15.89 4.88 -7.39
N ASN A 220 14.96 4.85 -6.44
CA ASN A 220 15.21 4.78 -5.00
C ASN A 220 15.44 3.35 -4.58
N ASP A 221 16.69 2.94 -4.53
CA ASP A 221 17.06 1.56 -4.32
C ASP A 221 18.50 1.44 -3.74
N SER A 222 19.19 0.36 -3.95
CA SER A 222 20.55 0.12 -3.45
C SER A 222 21.67 0.83 -4.22
N GLY A 223 21.35 1.65 -5.23
CA GLY A 223 22.32 2.29 -6.14
C GLY A 223 22.40 1.56 -7.47
N VAL A 224 22.22 2.27 -8.60
CA VAL A 224 22.27 1.70 -9.95
C VAL A 224 23.72 1.66 -10.43
N ASP A 225 24.11 0.61 -11.13
CA ASP A 225 25.36 0.56 -11.89
C ASP A 225 25.25 1.49 -13.11
N PHE A 226 25.66 2.74 -12.93
CA PHE A 226 25.54 3.78 -13.95
C PHE A 226 26.54 3.57 -15.13
N ASP A 227 27.54 2.71 -14.94
CA ASP A 227 28.52 2.33 -15.99
C ASP A 227 28.09 1.06 -16.73
N HIS A 228 26.98 0.41 -16.34
CA HIS A 228 26.49 -0.78 -17.03
C HIS A 228 26.31 -0.48 -18.53
N PRO A 229 26.90 -1.29 -19.45
CA PRO A 229 26.91 -0.97 -20.89
C PRO A 229 25.54 -0.77 -21.51
N ASP A 230 24.50 -1.36 -20.91
CA ASP A 230 23.13 -1.29 -21.37
C ASP A 230 22.28 -0.22 -20.63
N LEU A 231 22.88 0.54 -19.72
CA LEU A 231 22.23 1.63 -18.97
C LEU A 231 22.89 2.99 -19.20
N ALA A 232 24.21 3.03 -19.37
CA ALA A 232 25.04 4.23 -19.30
C ALA A 232 24.51 5.39 -20.17
N ASP A 233 24.03 5.12 -21.39
CA ASP A 233 23.50 6.14 -22.29
C ASP A 233 22.17 6.75 -21.83
N ASN A 234 21.43 6.06 -20.95
CA ASN A 234 20.18 6.50 -20.37
C ASN A 234 20.29 6.98 -18.91
N MET A 235 21.51 7.00 -18.35
CA MET A 235 21.69 7.57 -17.02
C MET A 235 21.48 9.09 -17.02
N TRP A 236 20.92 9.58 -15.94
CA TRP A 236 20.89 11.00 -15.63
C TRP A 236 22.28 11.45 -15.17
N VAL A 237 22.70 12.61 -15.62
CA VAL A 237 23.96 13.22 -15.23
C VAL A 237 23.71 14.66 -14.83
N ASN A 238 24.20 15.07 -13.66
CA ASN A 238 24.30 16.45 -13.28
C ASN A 238 25.52 17.06 -14.00
N GLU A 239 25.29 17.70 -15.14
CA GLU A 239 26.33 18.25 -15.99
C GLU A 239 27.11 19.38 -15.30
N ALA A 240 26.53 20.07 -14.34
CA ALA A 240 27.21 21.11 -13.59
C ALA A 240 28.26 20.49 -12.66
N GLU A 241 27.91 19.47 -11.93
CA GLU A 241 28.80 18.74 -11.05
C GLU A 241 29.87 17.97 -11.83
N LEU A 242 29.51 17.29 -12.92
CA LEU A 242 30.46 16.56 -13.77
C LEU A 242 31.55 17.46 -14.36
N ASN A 243 31.22 18.71 -14.73
CA ASN A 243 32.16 19.69 -15.31
C ASN A 243 32.64 20.72 -14.29
N GLY A 244 32.24 20.57 -13.02
CA GLY A 244 32.52 21.47 -11.91
C GLY A 244 33.82 21.22 -11.19
N GLN A 245 33.88 21.60 -9.93
CA GLN A 245 35.03 21.45 -9.06
C GLN A 245 34.75 20.39 -7.98
N GLU A 246 35.59 19.39 -7.86
CA GLU A 246 35.50 18.39 -6.79
C GLU A 246 35.35 19.05 -5.41
N GLY A 247 34.35 18.60 -4.63
CA GLY A 247 34.01 19.08 -3.29
C GLY A 247 33.26 20.41 -3.26
N VAL A 248 32.69 20.84 -4.37
CA VAL A 248 31.89 22.07 -4.50
C VAL A 248 30.52 21.73 -5.06
N ASP A 249 29.46 22.31 -4.50
CA ASP A 249 28.10 22.28 -5.05
C ASP A 249 28.04 23.33 -6.19
N ASP A 250 28.33 22.89 -7.43
CA ASP A 250 28.50 23.77 -8.59
C ASP A 250 27.15 24.22 -9.19
N ASP A 251 26.05 23.51 -8.94
CA ASP A 251 24.72 23.89 -9.40
C ASP A 251 23.88 24.60 -8.33
N GLY A 252 24.34 24.63 -7.10
CA GLY A 252 23.70 25.31 -5.97
C GLY A 252 22.42 24.62 -5.47
N ASN A 253 22.29 23.31 -5.65
CA ASN A 253 21.13 22.52 -5.23
C ASN A 253 21.21 22.10 -3.74
N GLY A 254 22.38 22.22 -3.11
CA GLY A 254 22.64 21.84 -1.72
C GLY A 254 23.29 20.48 -1.56
N TYR A 255 23.71 19.83 -2.67
CA TYR A 255 24.34 18.51 -2.71
C TYR A 255 25.65 18.62 -3.49
N VAL A 256 26.72 18.15 -2.88
CA VAL A 256 28.08 18.27 -3.44
C VAL A 256 28.42 17.03 -4.25
N ASP A 257 28.95 17.20 -5.45
CA ASP A 257 29.43 16.12 -6.33
C ASP A 257 28.33 15.06 -6.65
N ASP A 258 27.07 15.45 -6.77
CA ASP A 258 25.93 14.57 -7.07
C ASP A 258 25.81 14.22 -8.57
N ILE A 259 26.94 13.80 -9.19
CA ILE A 259 27.10 13.64 -10.64
C ILE A 259 26.05 12.71 -11.25
N TYR A 260 25.81 11.53 -10.66
CA TYR A 260 24.84 10.54 -11.17
C TYR A 260 23.60 10.43 -10.29
N GLY A 261 23.64 11.03 -9.09
CA GLY A 261 22.59 10.94 -8.09
C GLY A 261 23.13 11.13 -6.68
N TRP A 262 22.40 10.64 -5.70
CA TRP A 262 22.71 10.86 -4.29
C TRP A 262 22.68 9.57 -3.46
N ASN A 263 23.64 9.42 -2.56
CA ASN A 263 23.66 8.37 -1.57
C ASN A 263 23.16 8.92 -0.22
N GLY A 264 21.88 8.68 0.09
CA GLY A 264 21.25 9.20 1.29
C GLY A 264 21.91 8.75 2.61
N PRO A 265 22.24 7.45 2.80
CA PRO A 265 22.96 6.98 3.98
C PRO A 265 24.36 7.56 4.19
N LEU A 266 25.13 7.70 3.11
CA LEU A 266 26.49 8.26 3.18
C LEU A 266 26.52 9.78 3.12
N ASP A 267 25.41 10.40 2.75
CA ASP A 267 25.26 11.84 2.63
C ASP A 267 26.28 12.46 1.64
N ASN A 268 26.42 11.82 0.49
CA ASN A 268 27.33 12.25 -0.60
C ASN A 268 26.90 11.71 -1.97
N GLY A 269 27.60 12.11 -3.03
CA GLY A 269 27.37 11.66 -4.41
C GLY A 269 27.99 10.30 -4.77
N GLU A 270 28.61 9.57 -3.82
CA GLU A 270 29.25 8.28 -4.07
C GLU A 270 28.23 7.16 -4.16
N ILE A 271 28.00 6.63 -5.35
CA ILE A 271 27.03 5.56 -5.59
C ILE A 271 27.75 4.21 -5.64
N HIS A 272 27.35 3.31 -4.75
CA HIS A 272 27.76 1.91 -4.78
C HIS A 272 26.72 1.10 -5.54
N PRO A 273 27.08 0.38 -6.63
CA PRO A 273 26.12 -0.33 -7.44
C PRO A 273 25.55 -1.56 -6.71
N GLY A 274 24.26 -1.78 -6.86
CA GLY A 274 23.55 -2.95 -6.33
C GLY A 274 22.87 -3.75 -7.44
N ALA A 275 22.88 -5.08 -7.35
CA ALA A 275 22.26 -5.94 -8.33
C ALA A 275 20.75 -5.76 -8.44
N HIS A 276 20.08 -5.39 -7.33
CA HIS A 276 18.64 -5.17 -7.30
C HIS A 276 18.24 -3.88 -8.03
N SER A 277 18.86 -2.77 -7.69
CA SER A 277 18.62 -1.47 -8.34
C SER A 277 18.96 -1.44 -9.82
N THR A 278 20.07 -2.09 -10.19
CA THR A 278 20.47 -2.22 -11.60
C THR A 278 19.43 -3.02 -12.39
N HIS A 279 18.81 -4.05 -11.79
CA HIS A 279 17.74 -4.82 -12.41
C HIS A 279 16.46 -4.00 -12.57
N VAL A 280 16.06 -3.25 -11.55
CA VAL A 280 14.93 -2.32 -11.58
C VAL A 280 15.13 -1.26 -12.67
N ALA A 281 16.32 -0.66 -12.73
CA ALA A 281 16.68 0.35 -13.71
C ALA A 281 16.58 -0.16 -15.15
N GLY A 282 17.08 -1.37 -15.42
CA GLY A 282 17.01 -1.99 -16.75
C GLY A 282 15.59 -2.23 -17.24
N THR A 283 14.70 -2.66 -16.37
CA THR A 283 13.28 -2.80 -16.70
C THR A 283 12.66 -1.47 -17.12
N ILE A 284 13.05 -0.35 -16.48
CA ILE A 284 12.52 0.97 -16.84
C ILE A 284 13.11 1.44 -18.16
N ALA A 285 14.46 1.42 -18.29
CA ALA A 285 15.11 2.12 -19.41
C ALA A 285 16.49 1.56 -19.78
N ALA A 286 16.70 0.24 -19.81
CA ALA A 286 17.84 -0.29 -20.58
C ALA A 286 17.79 0.25 -22.00
N VAL A 287 18.95 0.48 -22.62
CA VAL A 287 19.06 1.17 -23.92
C VAL A 287 18.56 0.27 -25.03
N ASN A 288 17.43 0.59 -25.62
CA ASN A 288 16.86 -0.18 -26.71
C ASN A 288 17.70 -0.03 -28.01
N ASN A 289 17.70 -1.08 -28.85
CA ASN A 289 18.27 -1.07 -30.19
C ASN A 289 19.77 -0.73 -30.22
N ASN A 290 20.50 -1.09 -29.18
CA ASN A 290 21.95 -0.90 -29.10
C ASN A 290 22.76 -2.15 -29.48
N GLY A 291 22.07 -3.28 -29.73
CA GLY A 291 22.65 -4.55 -30.18
C GLY A 291 23.28 -5.39 -29.08
N ILE A 292 23.03 -5.05 -27.80
CA ILE A 292 23.48 -5.83 -26.64
C ILE A 292 22.30 -6.06 -25.67
N GLY A 293 22.37 -7.10 -24.86
CA GLY A 293 21.52 -7.37 -23.71
C GLY A 293 20.04 -7.27 -23.95
N VAL A 294 19.39 -6.41 -23.17
CA VAL A 294 17.94 -6.33 -22.98
C VAL A 294 17.36 -4.98 -23.43
N CYS A 295 16.04 -4.90 -23.50
CA CYS A 295 15.34 -3.63 -23.69
C CYS A 295 14.77 -3.12 -22.38
N GLY A 296 14.67 -1.79 -22.23
CA GLY A 296 13.90 -1.12 -21.20
C GLY A 296 12.59 -0.59 -21.78
N ILE A 297 11.55 -0.49 -20.95
CA ILE A 297 10.20 -0.05 -21.37
C ILE A 297 10.26 1.31 -22.06
N ALA A 298 11.01 2.24 -21.51
CA ALA A 298 11.20 3.59 -22.02
C ALA A 298 12.67 3.86 -22.45
N GLY A 299 13.36 2.82 -22.97
CA GLY A 299 14.80 2.82 -23.31
C GLY A 299 15.18 3.58 -24.57
N GLY A 300 14.22 4.15 -25.33
CA GLY A 300 14.46 4.93 -26.54
C GLY A 300 14.58 4.07 -27.80
N THR A 301 15.39 4.54 -28.77
CA THR A 301 15.57 3.89 -30.08
C THR A 301 17.04 3.58 -30.40
N GLY A 302 17.94 3.63 -29.43
CA GLY A 302 19.38 3.51 -29.63
C GLY A 302 20.08 4.82 -30.02
N ASN A 303 19.35 5.91 -30.02
CA ASN A 303 19.88 7.24 -30.39
C ASN A 303 20.08 8.16 -29.17
N LYS A 304 20.28 7.60 -27.97
CA LYS A 304 20.36 8.31 -26.69
C LYS A 304 19.11 9.15 -26.41
N ASP A 305 17.95 8.66 -26.80
CA ASP A 305 16.65 9.33 -26.75
C ASP A 305 15.69 8.70 -25.75
N GLY A 306 16.14 7.68 -25.02
CA GLY A 306 15.40 7.08 -23.89
C GLY A 306 15.22 8.06 -22.72
N VAL A 307 14.40 7.69 -21.76
CA VAL A 307 14.25 8.43 -20.50
C VAL A 307 15.57 8.38 -19.71
N ARG A 308 15.77 9.30 -18.79
CA ARG A 308 16.96 9.35 -17.95
C ARG A 308 16.68 8.73 -16.59
N LEU A 309 17.59 7.88 -16.13
CA LEU A 309 17.55 7.21 -14.83
C LEU A 309 18.46 7.96 -13.85
N MET A 310 17.88 8.53 -12.80
CA MET A 310 18.60 9.13 -11.69
C MET A 310 18.77 8.08 -10.60
N THR A 311 20.00 7.78 -10.21
CA THR A 311 20.22 6.81 -9.13
C THR A 311 20.13 7.47 -7.76
N VAL A 312 19.36 6.91 -6.85
CA VAL A 312 19.24 7.36 -5.46
C VAL A 312 19.42 6.16 -4.54
N ALA A 313 20.59 6.10 -3.88
CA ALA A 313 20.87 5.03 -2.96
C ALA A 313 20.21 5.30 -1.60
N ILE A 314 19.40 4.35 -1.13
CA ILE A 314 18.70 4.41 0.16
C ILE A 314 19.31 3.51 1.21
N THR A 315 20.29 2.69 0.84
CA THR A 315 21.06 1.84 1.73
C THR A 315 22.55 1.94 1.36
N ASP A 316 23.42 1.96 2.37
CA ASP A 316 24.88 1.93 2.22
C ASP A 316 25.44 0.51 2.14
N GLN A 317 24.59 -0.49 2.34
CA GLN A 317 24.96 -1.89 2.40
C GLN A 317 24.31 -2.66 1.26
N VAL A 318 25.10 -3.04 0.28
CA VAL A 318 24.68 -3.84 -0.89
C VAL A 318 23.97 -5.15 -0.48
N TYR A 319 24.21 -5.62 0.76
CA TYR A 319 23.66 -6.88 1.29
C TYR A 319 22.79 -6.71 2.54
N SER A 320 22.48 -5.48 2.99
CA SER A 320 21.57 -5.27 4.12
C SER A 320 20.14 -5.26 3.67
N THR A 321 19.33 -6.13 4.28
CA THR A 321 17.88 -6.14 4.03
C THR A 321 17.14 -5.06 4.81
N GLU A 322 17.73 -4.49 5.87
CA GLU A 322 17.13 -3.45 6.70
C GLU A 322 18.04 -2.21 6.77
N PHE A 323 17.47 -1.04 6.62
CA PHE A 323 18.18 0.24 6.66
C PHE A 323 17.34 1.33 7.35
N ALA A 324 18.02 2.37 7.85
CA ALA A 324 17.38 3.59 8.34
C ALA A 324 16.94 4.46 7.15
N THR A 325 15.71 4.95 7.16
CA THR A 325 15.21 5.76 6.05
C THR A 325 15.71 7.20 6.10
N ASN A 326 16.05 7.72 4.94
CA ASN A 326 16.34 9.13 4.73
C ASN A 326 15.27 9.74 3.79
N PRO A 327 14.27 10.47 4.30
CA PRO A 327 13.20 11.03 3.49
C PRO A 327 13.66 12.20 2.60
N ASP A 328 14.85 12.75 2.79
CA ASP A 328 15.42 13.83 1.98
C ASP A 328 15.60 13.43 0.51
N ILE A 329 15.68 12.13 0.23
CA ILE A 329 15.74 11.60 -1.14
C ILE A 329 14.61 12.11 -2.02
N PHE A 330 13.37 12.21 -1.52
CA PHE A 330 12.25 12.73 -2.30
C PHE A 330 12.38 14.23 -2.60
N ALA A 331 12.99 14.99 -1.69
CA ALA A 331 13.27 16.38 -1.94
C ALA A 331 14.41 16.54 -2.94
N TYR A 332 15.45 15.70 -2.85
CA TYR A 332 16.53 15.62 -3.83
C TYR A 332 16.00 15.36 -5.24
N GLU A 333 15.19 14.35 -5.43
CA GLU A 333 14.60 13.97 -6.71
C GLU A 333 13.82 15.14 -7.36
N ALA A 334 12.95 15.78 -6.57
CA ALA A 334 12.15 16.91 -7.04
C ALA A 334 13.01 18.09 -7.47
N ASP A 335 14.07 18.40 -6.70
CA ASP A 335 14.96 19.52 -6.94
C ASP A 335 15.86 19.28 -8.16
N ASN A 336 16.16 18.01 -8.48
CA ASN A 336 16.97 17.62 -9.61
C ASN A 336 16.17 17.18 -10.84
N GLY A 337 14.85 17.45 -10.84
CA GLY A 337 13.98 17.38 -12.01
C GLY A 337 13.38 16.01 -12.32
N ALA A 338 13.51 15.01 -11.42
CA ALA A 338 12.77 13.78 -11.55
C ALA A 338 11.27 14.05 -11.38
N VAL A 339 10.45 13.39 -12.21
CA VAL A 339 8.99 13.50 -12.17
C VAL A 339 8.31 12.16 -11.85
N ILE A 340 9.07 11.07 -11.85
CA ILE A 340 8.64 9.73 -11.46
C ILE A 340 9.63 9.22 -10.42
N SER A 341 9.13 8.82 -9.26
CA SER A 341 9.88 8.20 -8.17
C SER A 341 9.54 6.71 -8.12
N GLN A 342 10.51 5.85 -8.42
CA GLN A 342 10.43 4.39 -8.41
C GLN A 342 10.94 3.84 -7.09
N ASN A 343 10.13 3.03 -6.38
CA ASN A 343 10.46 2.56 -5.04
C ASN A 343 10.16 1.07 -4.87
N SER A 344 11.20 0.26 -4.67
CA SER A 344 11.07 -1.18 -4.45
C SER A 344 11.44 -1.59 -3.02
N TRP A 345 10.97 -0.82 -2.04
CA TRP A 345 11.21 -0.99 -0.62
C TRP A 345 9.96 -0.66 0.22
N ALA A 346 9.94 -1.04 1.48
CA ALA A 346 8.84 -0.76 2.39
C ALA A 346 9.30 -0.64 3.84
N TYR A 347 8.50 0.05 4.65
CA TYR A 347 8.67 0.04 6.11
C TYR A 347 8.25 -1.29 6.72
N THR A 348 8.90 -1.63 7.82
CA THR A 348 8.46 -2.72 8.70
C THR A 348 7.33 -2.31 9.64
N SER A 349 6.99 -1.00 9.63
CA SER A 349 5.91 -0.39 10.43
C SER A 349 4.57 -0.43 9.69
N ALA A 350 3.47 -0.52 10.45
CA ALA A 350 2.11 -0.44 9.94
C ALA A 350 1.59 1.00 9.78
N THR A 351 2.42 2.01 10.04
CA THR A 351 2.05 3.41 9.98
C THR A 351 2.98 4.20 9.09
N MET A 352 2.42 5.20 8.39
CA MET A 352 3.20 6.14 7.59
C MET A 352 3.97 7.11 8.49
N PRO A 353 5.30 7.20 8.42
CA PRO A 353 6.07 8.21 9.14
C PRO A 353 5.76 9.63 8.62
N GLN A 354 5.65 10.59 9.53
CA GLN A 354 5.25 11.96 9.17
C GLN A 354 6.31 12.69 8.32
N ASP A 355 7.59 12.45 8.58
CA ASP A 355 8.69 12.99 7.78
C ASP A 355 8.66 12.55 6.32
N VAL A 356 8.35 11.26 6.09
CA VAL A 356 8.16 10.72 4.74
C VAL A 356 6.88 11.28 4.11
N SER A 357 5.82 11.42 4.90
CA SER A 357 4.58 12.07 4.43
C SER A 357 4.83 13.49 3.93
N ASP A 358 5.60 14.29 4.70
CA ASP A 358 5.96 15.67 4.31
C ASP A 358 6.85 15.68 3.05
N ALA A 359 7.78 14.72 2.93
CA ALA A 359 8.65 14.59 1.77
C ALA A 359 7.90 14.19 0.49
N LEU A 360 6.92 13.28 0.62
CA LEU A 360 6.04 12.92 -0.50
C LEU A 360 5.20 14.11 -0.96
N ASP A 361 4.63 14.87 -0.02
CA ASP A 361 3.90 16.10 -0.37
C ASP A 361 4.80 17.10 -1.12
N TYR A 362 6.06 17.20 -0.71
CA TYR A 362 7.03 18.05 -1.39
C TYR A 362 7.29 17.59 -2.82
N PHE A 363 7.60 16.30 -3.04
CA PHE A 363 7.85 15.73 -4.36
C PHE A 363 6.63 15.87 -5.28
N ILE A 364 5.47 15.44 -4.81
CA ILE A 364 4.21 15.47 -5.58
C ILE A 364 3.88 16.90 -6.03
N ALA A 365 4.14 17.89 -5.20
CA ALA A 365 3.80 19.28 -5.51
C ALA A 365 4.83 20.00 -6.38
N ASN A 366 6.13 19.66 -6.27
CA ASN A 366 7.22 20.49 -6.81
C ASN A 366 8.03 19.85 -7.94
N ALA A 367 7.95 18.54 -8.14
CA ALA A 367 8.64 17.87 -9.24
C ALA A 367 8.31 18.51 -10.59
N GLY A 368 9.30 18.60 -11.46
CA GLY A 368 9.18 19.23 -12.78
C GLY A 368 9.12 20.76 -12.79
N THR A 369 9.43 21.43 -11.66
CA THR A 369 9.50 22.88 -11.55
C THR A 369 10.85 23.36 -11.03
N ASP A 370 11.26 24.60 -11.39
CA ASP A 370 12.43 25.25 -10.83
C ASP A 370 12.19 25.80 -9.41
N GLU A 371 13.19 26.45 -8.81
CA GLU A 371 13.13 27.05 -7.47
C GLU A 371 12.05 28.14 -7.34
N ASN A 372 11.64 28.74 -8.46
CA ASN A 372 10.60 29.78 -8.52
C ASN A 372 9.21 29.21 -8.82
N GLY A 373 9.09 27.88 -9.03
CA GLY A 373 7.86 27.20 -9.40
C GLY A 373 7.49 27.29 -10.89
N ASN A 374 8.43 27.71 -11.74
CA ASN A 374 8.21 27.68 -13.18
C ASN A 374 8.34 26.25 -13.71
N GLN A 375 7.51 25.89 -14.67
CA GLN A 375 7.58 24.57 -15.30
C GLN A 375 8.86 24.40 -16.11
N THR A 376 9.67 23.40 -15.79
CA THR A 376 10.92 23.05 -16.46
C THR A 376 10.92 21.62 -16.97
N GLY A 377 10.24 20.71 -16.27
CA GLY A 377 10.10 19.31 -16.65
C GLY A 377 8.89 19.04 -17.55
N PRO A 378 8.76 17.81 -18.07
CA PRO A 378 7.67 17.42 -18.96
C PRO A 378 6.33 17.15 -18.24
N MET A 379 6.34 17.09 -16.92
CA MET A 379 5.17 16.90 -16.08
C MET A 379 5.17 17.88 -14.91
N LYS A 380 3.99 18.37 -14.53
CA LYS A 380 3.79 19.25 -13.39
C LYS A 380 3.42 18.41 -12.16
N GLY A 381 4.29 18.43 -11.18
CA GLY A 381 4.23 17.55 -10.03
C GLY A 381 4.82 16.18 -10.32
N GLY A 382 4.97 15.36 -9.29
CA GLY A 382 5.55 14.03 -9.37
C GLY A 382 4.58 12.92 -9.03
N ILE A 383 4.81 11.73 -9.59
CA ILE A 383 4.13 10.49 -9.17
C ILE A 383 5.12 9.58 -8.46
N VAL A 384 4.64 8.91 -7.44
CA VAL A 384 5.45 8.02 -6.60
C VAL A 384 4.86 6.62 -6.68
N ILE A 385 5.67 5.67 -7.10
CA ILE A 385 5.26 4.29 -7.37
C ILE A 385 6.02 3.36 -6.42
N PHE A 386 5.28 2.49 -5.74
CA PHE A 386 5.82 1.55 -4.75
C PHE A 386 5.43 0.11 -5.03
N ALA A 387 6.32 -0.79 -4.75
CA ALA A 387 6.02 -2.21 -4.70
C ALA A 387 5.13 -2.54 -3.50
N ALA A 388 4.10 -3.39 -3.68
CA ALA A 388 3.11 -3.71 -2.63
C ALA A 388 3.67 -4.59 -1.50
N GLY A 389 4.77 -5.30 -1.75
CA GLY A 389 5.45 -6.18 -0.80
C GLY A 389 5.33 -7.67 -1.11
N ASN A 390 6.21 -8.47 -0.49
CA ASN A 390 6.42 -9.89 -0.81
C ASN A 390 6.07 -10.84 0.35
N SER A 391 5.22 -10.41 1.29
CA SER A 391 4.90 -11.19 2.49
C SER A 391 3.64 -12.05 2.38
N LYS A 392 3.05 -12.19 1.18
CA LYS A 392 1.78 -12.93 0.94
C LYS A 392 0.59 -12.33 1.73
N GLY A 393 0.72 -11.10 2.19
CA GLY A 393 -0.20 -10.44 3.08
C GLY A 393 -1.41 -9.82 2.37
N ALA A 394 -2.53 -9.70 3.10
CA ALA A 394 -3.77 -9.07 2.62
C ALA A 394 -3.73 -7.53 2.69
N THR A 395 -2.57 -6.94 2.89
CA THR A 395 -2.36 -5.50 2.96
C THR A 395 -1.06 -5.12 2.28
N SER A 396 -1.05 -4.01 1.56
CA SER A 396 0.20 -3.37 1.15
C SER A 396 0.91 -2.78 2.36
N LEU A 397 2.22 -2.65 2.26
CA LEU A 397 3.04 -1.99 3.27
C LEU A 397 3.07 -0.47 3.03
N TYR A 398 3.45 0.32 4.04
CA TYR A 398 3.76 1.73 3.82
C TYR A 398 5.17 1.89 3.24
N PRO A 399 5.39 2.87 2.34
CA PRO A 399 4.48 3.90 1.82
C PRO A 399 3.49 3.44 0.72
N ALA A 400 3.57 2.20 0.22
CA ALA A 400 2.70 1.70 -0.85
C ALA A 400 1.19 1.82 -0.53
N SER A 401 0.80 1.73 0.76
CA SER A 401 -0.60 1.89 1.20
C SER A 401 -1.08 3.34 1.31
N ASP A 402 -0.23 4.32 1.06
CA ASP A 402 -0.64 5.73 1.09
C ASP A 402 -1.42 6.08 -0.19
N PRO A 403 -2.59 6.72 -0.11
CA PRO A 403 -3.43 7.00 -1.28
C PRO A 403 -2.78 7.96 -2.30
N ARG A 404 -1.72 8.67 -1.93
CA ARG A 404 -0.96 9.54 -2.84
C ARG A 404 -0.02 8.75 -3.74
N THR A 405 0.41 7.57 -3.32
CA THR A 405 1.31 6.69 -4.09
C THR A 405 0.54 5.79 -5.05
N ILE A 406 1.25 4.98 -5.81
CA ILE A 406 0.71 3.92 -6.66
C ILE A 406 1.32 2.59 -6.18
N SER A 407 0.49 1.70 -5.69
CA SER A 407 0.89 0.40 -5.16
C SER A 407 0.78 -0.69 -6.23
N VAL A 408 1.88 -1.45 -6.45
CA VAL A 408 1.98 -2.42 -7.53
C VAL A 408 2.12 -3.85 -7.01
N ALA A 409 1.14 -4.71 -7.31
CA ALA A 409 1.19 -6.15 -7.05
C ALA A 409 1.83 -6.93 -8.21
N ALA A 410 2.28 -8.17 -7.95
CA ALA A 410 3.07 -8.97 -8.87
C ALA A 410 2.30 -10.14 -9.51
N MET A 411 2.46 -10.29 -10.83
CA MET A 411 1.87 -11.30 -11.70
C MET A 411 2.91 -12.32 -12.18
N ASN A 412 2.45 -13.56 -12.31
CA ASN A 412 3.14 -14.66 -12.99
C ASN A 412 2.92 -14.64 -14.52
N PRO A 413 3.70 -15.41 -15.32
CA PRO A 413 3.51 -15.52 -16.78
C PRO A 413 2.19 -16.15 -17.24
N ASP A 414 1.31 -16.55 -16.33
CA ASP A 414 0.02 -17.18 -16.59
C ASP A 414 -1.19 -16.34 -16.13
N TYR A 415 -1.03 -15.04 -15.96
CA TYR A 415 -1.98 -14.10 -15.36
C TYR A 415 -2.25 -14.31 -13.87
N THR A 416 -1.80 -15.39 -13.24
CA THR A 416 -2.05 -15.61 -11.81
C THR A 416 -1.25 -14.64 -10.95
N LYS A 417 -1.75 -14.37 -9.74
CA LYS A 417 -1.01 -13.62 -8.73
C LYS A 417 0.24 -14.40 -8.31
N ALA A 418 1.41 -13.77 -8.30
CA ALA A 418 2.63 -14.39 -7.78
C ALA A 418 2.47 -14.80 -6.31
N LEU A 419 3.05 -15.95 -5.93
CA LEU A 419 2.85 -16.54 -4.60
C LEU A 419 3.27 -15.59 -3.47
N TYR A 420 4.35 -14.84 -3.67
CA TYR A 420 4.88 -13.90 -2.69
C TYR A 420 4.09 -12.59 -2.61
N SER A 421 3.38 -12.20 -3.69
CA SER A 421 2.79 -10.86 -3.79
C SER A 421 1.78 -10.57 -2.70
N ASN A 422 1.92 -9.41 -2.07
CA ASN A 422 0.87 -8.81 -1.28
C ASN A 422 -0.32 -8.43 -2.18
N TYR A 423 -1.49 -8.29 -1.57
CA TYR A 423 -2.75 -7.95 -2.22
C TYR A 423 -3.61 -7.14 -1.24
N GLY A 424 -4.68 -6.53 -1.68
CA GLY A 424 -5.61 -5.81 -0.79
C GLY A 424 -6.22 -4.58 -1.43
N GLU A 425 -7.07 -3.88 -0.67
CA GLU A 425 -7.79 -2.68 -1.14
C GLU A 425 -6.87 -1.51 -1.48
N ASN A 426 -5.65 -1.50 -0.91
CA ASN A 426 -4.64 -0.47 -1.15
C ASN A 426 -3.70 -0.78 -2.33
N VAL A 427 -3.93 -1.87 -3.06
CA VAL A 427 -3.22 -2.13 -4.32
C VAL A 427 -3.92 -1.35 -5.43
N ASP A 428 -3.17 -0.60 -6.23
CA ASP A 428 -3.71 0.20 -7.31
C ASP A 428 -3.70 -0.52 -8.66
N ILE A 429 -2.64 -1.30 -8.93
CA ILE A 429 -2.43 -1.94 -10.23
C ILE A 429 -1.58 -3.20 -10.10
N PHE A 430 -1.67 -4.05 -11.10
CA PHE A 430 -1.03 -5.36 -11.18
C PHE A 430 -0.06 -5.39 -12.37
N ALA A 431 1.14 -5.94 -12.20
CA ALA A 431 2.16 -5.96 -13.25
C ALA A 431 3.03 -7.25 -13.17
N PRO A 432 3.75 -7.62 -14.24
CA PRO A 432 4.65 -8.77 -14.20
C PRO A 432 5.75 -8.59 -13.14
N GLY A 433 5.75 -9.45 -12.13
CA GLY A 433 6.79 -9.53 -11.11
C GLY A 433 7.60 -10.82 -11.20
N GLY A 434 7.15 -11.73 -12.05
CA GLY A 434 7.77 -13.03 -12.24
C GLY A 434 7.34 -14.08 -11.22
N ALA A 435 7.56 -15.34 -11.58
CA ALA A 435 7.24 -16.48 -10.74
C ALA A 435 8.19 -16.57 -9.53
N ASP A 436 7.66 -16.99 -8.40
CA ASP A 436 8.46 -17.36 -7.23
C ASP A 436 9.41 -18.52 -7.58
N SER A 437 10.66 -18.45 -7.16
CA SER A 437 11.66 -19.49 -7.40
C SER A 437 11.25 -20.85 -6.83
N THR A 438 10.33 -20.86 -5.89
CA THR A 438 9.78 -22.09 -5.28
C THR A 438 8.48 -22.57 -5.93
N ASP A 439 7.93 -21.83 -6.92
CA ASP A 439 6.73 -22.24 -7.64
C ASP A 439 7.06 -23.31 -8.69
N PRO A 440 6.68 -24.57 -8.46
CA PRO A 440 7.08 -25.67 -9.36
C PRO A 440 6.38 -25.61 -10.73
N ARG A 441 5.45 -24.69 -10.95
CA ARG A 441 4.76 -24.50 -12.22
C ARG A 441 5.70 -23.89 -13.27
N PHE A 442 6.68 -23.10 -12.85
CA PHE A 442 7.54 -22.32 -13.72
C PHE A 442 9.00 -22.72 -13.58
N THR A 443 9.77 -22.42 -14.62
CA THR A 443 11.22 -22.42 -14.58
C THR A 443 11.72 -20.99 -14.28
N GLU A 444 13.01 -20.83 -14.13
CA GLU A 444 13.65 -19.51 -13.99
C GLU A 444 13.22 -18.50 -15.08
N ALA A 445 12.97 -18.99 -16.31
CA ALA A 445 12.44 -18.15 -17.40
C ALA A 445 11.09 -17.49 -17.08
N GLY A 446 10.38 -17.93 -16.06
CA GLY A 446 9.16 -17.30 -15.55
C GLY A 446 9.41 -16.06 -14.68
N MET A 447 10.65 -15.81 -14.31
CA MET A 447 11.06 -14.58 -13.62
C MET A 447 11.22 -13.43 -14.62
N VAL A 448 11.49 -12.23 -14.12
CA VAL A 448 11.76 -11.03 -14.94
C VAL A 448 13.24 -10.98 -15.26
N TYR A 449 13.58 -10.85 -16.54
CA TYR A 449 14.97 -10.76 -17.02
C TYR A 449 15.35 -9.32 -17.32
N SER A 450 16.48 -8.85 -16.73
CA SER A 450 16.92 -7.47 -16.85
C SER A 450 18.43 -7.33 -16.62
N THR A 451 18.98 -6.11 -16.69
CA THR A 451 20.36 -5.79 -16.33
C THR A 451 20.63 -6.10 -14.86
N SER A 452 21.86 -6.46 -14.52
CA SER A 452 22.27 -6.75 -13.13
C SER A 452 23.79 -6.62 -13.00
N ILE A 453 24.33 -6.83 -11.81
CA ILE A 453 25.76 -7.00 -11.57
C ILE A 453 25.98 -8.30 -10.80
N ASP A 454 27.18 -8.89 -10.98
CA ASP A 454 27.60 -10.02 -10.20
C ASP A 454 28.25 -9.61 -8.84
N MET A 455 28.75 -10.59 -8.10
CA MET A 455 29.40 -10.36 -6.80
C MET A 455 30.74 -9.58 -6.89
N ASP A 456 31.33 -9.51 -8.07
CA ASP A 456 32.55 -8.75 -8.37
C ASP A 456 32.18 -7.38 -9.02
N GLU A 457 30.91 -6.98 -8.91
CA GLU A 457 30.32 -5.75 -9.48
C GLU A 457 30.49 -5.65 -11.02
N GLN A 458 30.57 -6.81 -11.69
CA GLN A 458 30.68 -6.82 -13.15
C GLN A 458 29.27 -6.80 -13.78
N PRO A 459 29.06 -6.02 -14.85
CA PRO A 459 27.79 -5.98 -15.56
C PRO A 459 27.37 -7.34 -16.09
N ILE A 460 26.16 -7.80 -15.73
CA ILE A 460 25.53 -9.02 -16.20
C ILE A 460 24.05 -8.77 -16.49
N TYR A 461 23.35 -9.83 -16.92
CA TYR A 461 21.89 -9.90 -17.02
C TYR A 461 21.39 -11.07 -16.21
N ASP A 462 20.30 -10.90 -15.49
CA ASP A 462 19.84 -11.89 -14.51
C ASP A 462 18.32 -11.97 -14.43
N TYR A 463 17.83 -13.09 -13.90
CA TYR A 463 16.42 -13.33 -13.60
C TYR A 463 16.12 -13.02 -12.14
N LYS A 464 15.15 -12.16 -11.89
CA LYS A 464 14.68 -11.87 -10.53
C LYS A 464 13.16 -11.89 -10.47
N SER A 465 12.62 -12.11 -9.26
CA SER A 465 11.18 -12.06 -9.01
C SER A 465 10.87 -11.23 -7.76
N GLY A 466 9.72 -10.57 -7.76
CA GLY A 466 9.27 -9.75 -6.66
C GLY A 466 8.29 -8.68 -7.12
N THR A 467 7.55 -8.10 -6.17
CA THR A 467 6.82 -6.85 -6.42
C THR A 467 7.80 -5.73 -6.78
N SER A 468 9.08 -5.87 -6.40
CA SER A 468 10.19 -5.03 -6.84
C SER A 468 10.42 -5.04 -8.35
N MET A 469 10.13 -6.15 -9.03
CA MET A 469 10.23 -6.26 -10.49
C MET A 469 8.92 -5.84 -11.17
N ALA A 470 7.78 -5.97 -10.48
CA ALA A 470 6.51 -5.47 -10.98
C ALA A 470 6.44 -3.93 -10.99
N CYS A 471 6.95 -3.29 -9.95
CA CYS A 471 6.94 -1.84 -9.77
C CYS A 471 7.60 -1.07 -10.93
N PRO A 472 8.82 -1.41 -11.41
CA PRO A 472 9.45 -0.72 -12.53
C PRO A 472 8.71 -0.87 -13.86
N HIS A 473 7.87 -1.89 -14.05
CA HIS A 473 7.00 -1.95 -15.23
C HIS A 473 6.01 -0.78 -15.25
N VAL A 474 5.41 -0.50 -14.10
CA VAL A 474 4.46 0.60 -13.96
C VAL A 474 5.17 1.95 -14.09
N SER A 475 6.38 2.08 -13.53
CA SER A 475 7.22 3.28 -13.67
C SER A 475 7.64 3.53 -15.11
N GLY A 476 8.02 2.48 -15.85
CA GLY A 476 8.34 2.55 -17.27
C GLY A 476 7.14 2.95 -18.14
N VAL A 477 5.96 2.37 -17.86
CA VAL A 477 4.72 2.76 -18.56
C VAL A 477 4.34 4.21 -18.27
N ALA A 478 4.47 4.66 -17.02
CA ALA A 478 4.29 6.06 -16.66
C ALA A 478 5.28 6.97 -17.41
N ALA A 479 6.53 6.53 -17.56
CA ALA A 479 7.54 7.25 -18.32
C ALA A 479 7.19 7.36 -19.80
N LEU A 480 6.59 6.34 -20.42
CA LEU A 480 6.05 6.41 -21.79
C LEU A 480 4.90 7.42 -21.91
N ILE A 481 4.00 7.48 -20.92
CA ILE A 481 2.92 8.48 -20.90
C ILE A 481 3.51 9.88 -20.93
N VAL A 482 4.41 10.19 -19.99
CA VAL A 482 5.06 11.50 -19.88
C VAL A 482 5.87 11.83 -21.14
N SER A 483 6.59 10.84 -21.71
CA SER A 483 7.36 10.98 -22.95
C SER A 483 6.49 11.37 -24.13
N SER A 484 5.33 10.77 -24.27
CA SER A 484 4.38 11.07 -25.33
C SER A 484 3.88 12.53 -25.29
N TYR A 485 3.68 13.09 -24.10
CA TYR A 485 3.35 14.52 -23.94
C TYR A 485 4.56 15.41 -24.20
N ALA A 486 5.71 15.06 -23.66
CA ALA A 486 6.96 15.78 -23.92
C ALA A 486 7.28 15.91 -25.41
N ARG A 487 7.11 14.81 -26.17
CA ARG A 487 7.34 14.79 -27.64
C ARG A 487 6.43 15.75 -28.40
N ARG A 488 5.23 16.02 -27.90
CA ARG A 488 4.29 16.99 -28.47
C ARG A 488 4.53 18.42 -27.96
N GLY A 489 5.47 18.62 -27.04
CA GLY A 489 5.64 19.90 -26.36
C GLY A 489 4.49 20.26 -25.42
N GLU A 490 3.79 19.26 -24.94
CA GLU A 490 2.69 19.37 -23.98
C GLU A 490 3.19 18.99 -22.58
N VAL A 491 2.60 19.59 -21.54
CA VAL A 491 2.88 19.28 -20.15
C VAL A 491 1.61 18.72 -19.52
N LEU A 492 1.67 17.50 -18.96
CA LEU A 492 0.57 16.96 -18.20
C LEU A 492 0.82 17.17 -16.70
N THR A 493 -0.23 17.04 -15.89
CA THR A 493 -0.10 17.01 -14.43
C THR A 493 0.16 15.58 -13.95
N ALA A 494 0.73 15.45 -12.75
CA ALA A 494 0.91 14.16 -12.09
C ALA A 494 -0.43 13.41 -11.94
N GLN A 495 -1.51 14.13 -11.63
CA GLN A 495 -2.85 13.57 -11.52
C GLN A 495 -3.35 12.99 -12.85
N GLU A 496 -3.19 13.72 -13.96
CA GLU A 496 -3.55 13.20 -15.29
C GLU A 496 -2.72 11.98 -15.68
N CYS A 497 -1.42 11.98 -15.35
CA CYS A 497 -0.56 10.80 -15.55
C CYS A 497 -1.08 9.58 -14.78
N LYS A 498 -1.36 9.75 -13.49
CA LYS A 498 -1.94 8.68 -12.63
C LYS A 498 -3.27 8.19 -13.19
N GLU A 499 -4.14 9.08 -13.62
CA GLU A 499 -5.43 8.72 -14.23
C GLU A 499 -5.28 7.95 -15.54
N ILE A 500 -4.36 8.37 -16.44
CA ILE A 500 -4.07 7.65 -17.69
C ILE A 500 -3.54 6.26 -17.37
N LEU A 501 -2.58 6.16 -16.46
CA LEU A 501 -1.97 4.91 -16.04
C LEU A 501 -3.01 3.94 -15.47
N LEU A 502 -3.79 4.37 -14.48
CA LEU A 502 -4.75 3.51 -13.78
C LEU A 502 -6.00 3.16 -14.60
N ARG A 503 -6.29 3.87 -15.70
CA ARG A 503 -7.34 3.47 -16.66
C ARG A 503 -6.83 2.57 -17.77
N SER A 504 -5.49 2.40 -17.89
CA SER A 504 -4.86 1.63 -18.98
C SER A 504 -4.50 0.23 -18.49
N PHE A 505 -5.52 -0.59 -18.29
CA PHE A 505 -5.39 -1.95 -17.79
C PHE A 505 -6.21 -2.95 -18.61
N ARG A 506 -5.83 -4.22 -18.50
CA ARG A 506 -6.63 -5.36 -18.94
C ARG A 506 -7.18 -6.13 -17.74
N PRO A 507 -8.42 -6.63 -17.83
CA PRO A 507 -8.96 -7.56 -16.83
C PRO A 507 -8.09 -8.83 -16.75
N VAL A 508 -7.96 -9.38 -15.57
CA VAL A 508 -7.20 -10.64 -15.37
C VAL A 508 -8.09 -11.88 -15.33
N GLY A 509 -9.42 -11.68 -15.34
CA GLY A 509 -10.43 -12.73 -15.57
C GLY A 509 -10.34 -13.90 -14.60
N GLU A 510 -10.73 -15.07 -15.10
CA GLU A 510 -10.73 -16.34 -14.36
C GLU A 510 -9.34 -16.87 -14.05
N ALA A 511 -8.28 -16.26 -14.56
CA ALA A 511 -6.91 -16.66 -14.26
C ALA A 511 -6.51 -16.35 -12.80
N VAL A 512 -7.19 -15.39 -12.18
CA VAL A 512 -7.01 -15.02 -10.78
C VAL A 512 -8.12 -15.64 -9.93
N ASP A 513 -7.78 -16.18 -8.78
CA ASP A 513 -8.74 -16.74 -7.82
C ASP A 513 -9.76 -15.67 -7.39
N GLU A 514 -11.06 -16.02 -7.30
CA GLU A 514 -12.17 -15.10 -6.98
C GLU A 514 -11.91 -14.26 -5.72
N GLN A 515 -11.20 -14.81 -4.74
CA GLN A 515 -10.83 -14.08 -3.52
C GLN A 515 -9.94 -12.85 -3.73
N TYR A 516 -9.34 -12.70 -4.91
CA TYR A 516 -8.44 -11.59 -5.26
C TYR A 516 -9.03 -10.60 -6.27
N TYR A 517 -10.25 -10.81 -6.78
CA TYR A 517 -10.82 -10.01 -7.87
C TYR A 517 -10.82 -8.50 -7.61
N ASP A 518 -11.01 -8.09 -6.37
CA ASP A 518 -11.03 -6.67 -5.95
C ASP A 518 -9.76 -6.24 -5.17
N LYS A 519 -8.71 -7.07 -5.19
CA LYS A 519 -7.53 -6.90 -4.33
C LYS A 519 -6.20 -6.79 -5.09
N LEU A 520 -6.25 -6.77 -6.41
CA LEU A 520 -5.08 -6.62 -7.28
C LEU A 520 -5.12 -5.32 -8.09
N GLY A 521 -5.72 -4.30 -7.52
CA GLY A 521 -5.86 -3.01 -8.17
C GLY A 521 -6.87 -3.01 -9.31
N VAL A 522 -6.70 -2.10 -10.27
CA VAL A 522 -7.59 -1.96 -11.42
C VAL A 522 -7.48 -3.13 -12.41
N GLY A 523 -6.38 -3.87 -12.40
CA GLY A 523 -6.08 -4.98 -13.30
C GLY A 523 -4.63 -4.96 -13.75
N LEU A 524 -4.29 -5.73 -14.77
CA LEU A 524 -2.96 -5.80 -15.35
C LEU A 524 -2.67 -4.55 -16.17
N VAL A 525 -1.58 -3.85 -15.87
CA VAL A 525 -1.14 -2.68 -16.64
C VAL A 525 -0.95 -3.02 -18.11
N ASP A 526 -1.41 -2.15 -19.00
CA ASP A 526 -1.28 -2.32 -20.44
C ASP A 526 -0.68 -1.06 -21.07
N ALA A 527 0.55 -1.16 -21.53
CA ALA A 527 1.30 -0.05 -22.11
C ALA A 527 0.71 0.44 -23.44
N GLY A 528 0.10 -0.45 -24.23
CA GLY A 528 -0.55 -0.08 -25.50
C GLY A 528 -1.79 0.79 -25.26
N LEU A 529 -2.50 0.52 -24.18
CA LEU A 529 -3.75 1.23 -23.85
C LEU A 529 -3.55 2.68 -23.39
N VAL A 530 -2.34 3.06 -22.92
CA VAL A 530 -2.08 4.43 -22.48
C VAL A 530 -2.23 5.46 -23.60
N PHE A 531 -2.11 5.03 -24.86
CA PHE A 531 -2.26 5.87 -26.03
C PHE A 531 -3.67 5.84 -26.64
N THR A 532 -4.57 5.02 -26.08
CA THR A 532 -5.95 4.91 -26.55
C THR A 532 -6.71 6.19 -26.21
N LYS A 533 -7.38 6.75 -27.22
CA LYS A 533 -8.22 7.93 -27.05
C LYS A 533 -9.67 7.53 -26.79
N ASP A 534 -10.33 8.34 -25.97
CA ASP A 534 -11.77 8.22 -25.77
C ASP A 534 -12.51 8.33 -27.13
N SER A 535 -13.28 7.31 -27.47
CA SER A 535 -14.12 7.34 -28.66
C SER A 535 -15.39 8.20 -28.49
N GLY A 536 -15.70 8.57 -27.23
CA GLY A 536 -16.95 9.24 -26.85
C GLY A 536 -18.19 8.37 -27.00
N LYS A 537 -18.03 7.07 -27.29
CA LYS A 537 -19.15 6.13 -27.42
C LYS A 537 -19.43 5.49 -26.06
N GLN A 538 -20.70 5.27 -25.81
CA GLN A 538 -21.10 4.52 -24.61
C GLN A 538 -20.76 3.04 -24.77
N PRO A 539 -20.46 2.34 -23.66
CA PRO A 539 -20.36 0.90 -23.65
C PRO A 539 -21.63 0.23 -24.20
N ALA A 540 -21.46 -0.95 -24.77
CA ALA A 540 -22.58 -1.75 -25.26
C ALA A 540 -23.57 -2.04 -24.10
N ALA A 541 -24.80 -2.32 -24.47
CA ALA A 541 -25.83 -2.67 -23.48
C ALA A 541 -25.46 -4.00 -22.78
N ILE A 542 -25.62 -4.04 -21.45
CA ILE A 542 -25.46 -5.26 -20.69
C ILE A 542 -26.54 -6.28 -21.12
N ALA A 543 -26.11 -7.46 -21.53
CA ALA A 543 -26.99 -8.53 -22.01
C ALA A 543 -27.11 -9.65 -20.95
N ASP A 544 -28.15 -10.47 -21.09
CA ASP A 544 -28.42 -11.69 -20.29
C ASP A 544 -28.41 -11.45 -18.75
N ALA A 545 -28.76 -10.23 -18.34
CA ALA A 545 -28.74 -9.84 -16.95
C ALA A 545 -29.79 -10.58 -16.14
N SER A 546 -29.37 -11.20 -15.04
CA SER A 546 -30.23 -11.94 -14.13
C SER A 546 -29.72 -11.87 -12.69
N ALA A 547 -30.63 -11.89 -11.75
CA ALA A 547 -30.34 -12.06 -10.34
C ALA A 547 -31.08 -13.29 -9.81
N ALA A 548 -30.38 -14.11 -9.05
CA ALA A 548 -30.95 -15.24 -8.34
C ALA A 548 -30.56 -15.16 -6.85
N ALA A 549 -31.45 -15.51 -5.97
CA ALA A 549 -31.16 -15.56 -4.54
C ALA A 549 -31.28 -17.00 -4.04
N LEU A 550 -30.29 -17.39 -3.24
CA LEU A 550 -30.35 -18.56 -2.38
C LEU A 550 -30.16 -18.05 -0.94
N GLN A 551 -31.25 -18.09 -0.19
CA GLN A 551 -31.34 -17.46 1.11
C GLN A 551 -31.05 -15.95 1.03
N ASN A 552 -30.05 -15.40 1.71
CA ASN A 552 -29.60 -14.01 1.62
C ASN A 552 -28.44 -13.79 0.67
N ARG A 553 -27.92 -14.85 0.03
CA ARG A 553 -26.87 -14.79 -0.98
C ARG A 553 -27.50 -14.58 -2.35
N PHE A 554 -27.09 -13.52 -3.02
CA PHE A 554 -27.50 -13.18 -4.38
C PHE A 554 -26.38 -13.50 -5.36
N THR A 555 -26.73 -14.13 -6.47
CA THR A 555 -25.84 -14.27 -7.62
C THR A 555 -26.35 -13.36 -8.72
N LEU A 556 -25.56 -12.32 -9.05
CA LEU A 556 -25.83 -11.40 -10.13
C LEU A 556 -25.03 -11.87 -11.35
N LYS A 557 -25.69 -12.03 -12.50
CA LYS A 557 -25.06 -12.53 -13.73
C LYS A 557 -25.43 -11.67 -14.91
N TRP A 558 -24.47 -11.51 -15.82
CA TRP A 558 -24.69 -10.89 -17.14
C TRP A 558 -23.56 -11.28 -18.10
N THR A 559 -23.74 -10.96 -19.37
CA THR A 559 -22.66 -10.99 -20.35
C THR A 559 -21.89 -9.67 -20.28
N ALA A 560 -20.58 -9.71 -20.06
CA ALA A 560 -19.73 -8.54 -19.96
C ALA A 560 -19.78 -7.76 -21.30
N PRO A 561 -20.17 -6.46 -21.29
CA PRO A 561 -20.22 -5.67 -22.50
C PRO A 561 -18.83 -5.19 -22.92
N ALA A 562 -18.66 -4.94 -24.23
CA ALA A 562 -17.54 -4.15 -24.72
C ALA A 562 -17.76 -2.67 -24.40
N ASP A 563 -16.66 -1.93 -24.23
CA ASP A 563 -16.68 -0.47 -24.18
C ASP A 563 -16.85 0.14 -25.59
N GLY A 564 -16.82 1.48 -25.68
CA GLY A 564 -16.96 2.17 -26.98
C GLY A 564 -15.78 1.99 -27.93
N ASN A 565 -14.71 1.33 -27.51
CA ASN A 565 -13.49 1.02 -28.27
C ASN A 565 -13.32 -0.49 -28.52
N ASP A 566 -14.40 -1.27 -28.32
CA ASP A 566 -14.44 -2.74 -28.42
C ASP A 566 -13.55 -3.47 -27.38
N MET A 567 -13.29 -2.82 -26.24
CA MET A 567 -12.48 -3.33 -25.12
C MET A 567 -13.34 -3.61 -23.88
N ALA A 568 -12.75 -4.17 -22.85
CA ALA A 568 -13.43 -4.41 -21.59
C ALA A 568 -13.80 -3.10 -20.88
N VAL A 569 -14.99 -3.05 -20.29
CA VAL A 569 -15.40 -1.95 -19.40
C VAL A 569 -14.59 -1.96 -18.12
N ALA A 570 -14.45 -0.82 -17.45
CA ALA A 570 -13.62 -0.70 -16.27
C ALA A 570 -14.31 -1.25 -15.00
N TYR A 571 -15.57 -0.88 -14.81
CA TYR A 571 -16.34 -1.28 -13.63
C TYR A 571 -17.85 -1.22 -13.91
N TYR A 572 -18.60 -1.72 -12.94
CA TYR A 572 -20.06 -1.61 -12.92
C TYR A 572 -20.48 -0.76 -11.73
N ASP A 573 -21.32 0.24 -11.96
CA ASP A 573 -22.06 0.92 -10.90
C ASP A 573 -23.35 0.13 -10.65
N ILE A 574 -23.50 -0.35 -9.44
CA ILE A 574 -24.65 -1.14 -9.02
C ILE A 574 -25.40 -0.35 -7.94
N ALA A 575 -26.61 0.07 -8.28
CA ALA A 575 -27.55 0.61 -7.30
C ALA A 575 -28.59 -0.46 -6.98
N TYR A 576 -29.01 -0.56 -5.73
CA TYR A 576 -30.07 -1.46 -5.33
C TYR A 576 -31.08 -0.82 -4.40
N VAL A 577 -32.33 -1.30 -4.52
CA VAL A 577 -33.42 -0.99 -3.60
C VAL A 577 -34.01 -2.29 -3.07
N GLY A 578 -33.96 -2.48 -1.76
CA GLY A 578 -34.55 -3.62 -1.08
C GLY A 578 -35.89 -3.27 -0.43
N LYS A 579 -36.94 -3.97 -0.82
CA LYS A 579 -38.28 -3.84 -0.20
C LYS A 579 -38.61 -5.09 0.58
N GLY A 580 -38.86 -4.96 1.89
CA GLY A 580 -39.14 -6.09 2.74
C GLY A 580 -40.42 -6.83 2.29
N VAL A 581 -40.31 -8.13 2.08
CA VAL A 581 -41.42 -9.04 1.91
C VAL A 581 -41.79 -9.49 3.31
N GLY A 582 -42.97 -9.12 3.82
CA GLY A 582 -43.40 -9.44 5.20
C GLY A 582 -42.84 -8.47 6.26
N LYS A 583 -42.49 -7.24 5.86
CA LYS A 583 -42.05 -6.17 6.72
C LYS A 583 -42.80 -6.08 8.06
N ARG A 584 -42.01 -5.90 9.12
CA ARG A 584 -42.54 -5.33 10.38
C ARG A 584 -42.89 -3.85 10.08
N GLU A 585 -44.05 -3.43 10.55
CA GLU A 585 -44.55 -2.05 10.39
C GLU A 585 -43.48 -1.05 10.86
N GLY A 586 -43.06 -0.10 9.97
CA GLY A 586 -42.04 0.91 10.29
C GLY A 586 -40.61 0.62 9.86
N GLN A 587 -40.28 -0.50 9.23
CA GLN A 587 -38.95 -0.76 8.73
C GLN A 587 -38.69 0.00 7.40
N PRO A 588 -37.64 0.85 7.29
CA PRO A 588 -37.36 1.59 6.06
C PRO A 588 -36.91 0.66 4.92
N ASP A 589 -37.13 1.07 3.66
CA ASP A 589 -36.53 0.41 2.53
C ASP A 589 -35.01 0.57 2.59
N VAL A 590 -34.29 -0.43 2.15
CA VAL A 590 -32.82 -0.38 2.04
C VAL A 590 -32.49 0.11 0.65
N GLU A 591 -31.75 1.21 0.56
CA GLU A 591 -31.26 1.75 -0.70
C GLU A 591 -29.78 2.08 -0.55
N ALA A 592 -28.96 1.57 -1.46
CA ALA A 592 -27.54 1.89 -1.53
C ALA A 592 -26.99 1.63 -2.92
N SER A 593 -25.73 2.02 -3.12
CA SER A 593 -24.97 1.73 -4.33
C SER A 593 -23.53 1.37 -3.98
N PHE A 594 -22.91 0.61 -4.86
CA PHE A 594 -21.49 0.27 -4.80
C PHE A 594 -20.92 0.13 -6.19
N GLN A 595 -19.61 0.22 -6.31
CA GLN A 595 -18.88 -0.07 -7.53
C GLN A 595 -18.32 -1.48 -7.47
N LEU A 596 -18.38 -2.17 -8.60
CA LEU A 596 -17.85 -3.50 -8.79
C LEU A 596 -16.87 -3.48 -9.95
N ARG A 597 -15.61 -3.76 -9.70
CA ARG A 597 -14.59 -3.82 -10.77
C ARG A 597 -14.93 -4.92 -11.77
N ASN A 598 -14.72 -4.64 -13.06
CA ASN A 598 -14.85 -5.65 -14.07
C ASN A 598 -13.56 -6.45 -14.21
N VAL A 599 -13.68 -7.76 -14.09
CA VAL A 599 -12.56 -8.71 -14.27
C VAL A 599 -12.73 -9.61 -15.49
N PHE A 600 -13.75 -9.37 -16.31
CA PHE A 600 -14.12 -10.19 -17.45
C PHE A 600 -13.87 -9.47 -18.78
N GLU A 601 -13.39 -10.22 -19.77
CA GLU A 601 -13.28 -9.75 -21.15
C GLU A 601 -14.68 -9.60 -21.79
N PRO A 602 -14.82 -8.78 -22.84
CA PRO A 602 -16.07 -8.65 -23.55
C PRO A 602 -16.64 -9.99 -24.01
N ALA A 603 -17.94 -10.13 -23.90
CA ALA A 603 -18.70 -11.34 -24.22
C ALA A 603 -18.50 -12.52 -23.25
N GLN A 604 -17.67 -12.43 -22.24
CA GLN A 604 -17.59 -13.44 -21.19
C GLN A 604 -18.81 -13.37 -20.24
N ALA A 605 -19.15 -14.48 -19.65
CA ALA A 605 -20.22 -14.58 -18.65
C ALA A 605 -19.70 -14.09 -17.30
N ALA A 606 -20.14 -12.92 -16.87
CA ALA A 606 -19.83 -12.36 -15.56
C ALA A 606 -20.77 -12.91 -14.48
N ALA A 607 -20.24 -13.29 -13.33
CA ALA A 607 -21.01 -13.73 -12.18
C ALA A 607 -20.40 -13.14 -10.90
N TYR A 608 -21.25 -12.49 -10.10
CA TYR A 608 -20.84 -11.87 -8.85
C TYR A 608 -21.73 -12.31 -7.70
N THR A 609 -21.15 -12.49 -6.55
CA THR A 609 -21.87 -12.83 -5.31
C THR A 609 -22.05 -11.56 -4.45
N TRP A 610 -23.27 -11.34 -3.97
CA TRP A 610 -23.62 -10.27 -3.06
C TRP A 610 -24.53 -10.81 -1.93
N TYR A 611 -24.40 -10.27 -0.73
CA TYR A 611 -25.21 -10.69 0.43
C TYR A 611 -26.15 -9.59 0.85
N GLY A 612 -27.44 -9.90 0.93
CA GLY A 612 -28.48 -9.00 1.37
C GLY A 612 -29.15 -9.43 2.68
N LEU A 613 -30.25 -8.77 3.01
CA LEU A 613 -31.08 -9.15 4.14
C LEU A 613 -32.06 -10.26 3.71
N TYR A 614 -32.56 -11.05 4.66
CA TYR A 614 -33.60 -12.05 4.44
C TYR A 614 -34.96 -11.40 4.23
N ASN A 615 -35.87 -12.10 3.56
CA ASN A 615 -37.25 -11.65 3.29
C ASN A 615 -37.35 -10.31 2.56
N VAL A 616 -36.37 -9.97 1.74
CA VAL A 616 -36.31 -8.70 1.01
C VAL A 616 -36.33 -8.96 -0.48
N ASN A 617 -37.17 -8.21 -1.20
CA ASN A 617 -37.14 -8.17 -2.65
C ASN A 617 -36.20 -7.06 -3.08
N TYR A 618 -35.06 -7.42 -3.66
CA TYR A 618 -34.08 -6.50 -4.17
C TYR A 618 -34.29 -6.24 -5.66
N THR A 619 -34.24 -4.98 -6.04
CA THR A 619 -34.09 -4.53 -7.42
C THR A 619 -32.71 -3.94 -7.59
N PHE A 620 -31.90 -4.54 -8.43
CA PHE A 620 -30.56 -4.05 -8.79
C PHE A 620 -30.65 -3.31 -10.11
N GLN A 621 -29.98 -2.16 -10.20
CA GLN A 621 -29.70 -1.44 -11.43
C GLN A 621 -28.19 -1.47 -11.67
N VAL A 622 -27.80 -2.00 -12.83
CA VAL A 622 -26.39 -2.15 -13.19
C VAL A 622 -26.10 -1.30 -14.41
N VAL A 623 -25.06 -0.50 -14.33
CA VAL A 623 -24.53 0.35 -15.40
C VAL A 623 -23.08 -0.02 -15.62
N ALA A 624 -22.70 -0.39 -16.81
CA ALA A 624 -21.31 -0.58 -17.18
C ALA A 624 -20.65 0.79 -17.45
N VAL A 625 -19.44 0.98 -16.95
CA VAL A 625 -18.68 2.21 -17.08
C VAL A 625 -17.32 1.88 -17.70
N ASP A 626 -16.96 2.56 -18.78
CA ASP A 626 -15.67 2.36 -19.43
C ASP A 626 -14.54 3.11 -18.71
N ARG A 627 -13.32 2.93 -19.19
CA ARG A 627 -12.11 3.57 -18.66
C ARG A 627 -12.09 5.10 -18.78
N PHE A 628 -12.98 5.68 -19.60
CA PHE A 628 -13.12 7.12 -19.79
C PHE A 628 -14.31 7.72 -19.05
N GLY A 629 -15.10 6.88 -18.35
CA GLY A 629 -16.28 7.28 -17.62
C GLY A 629 -17.57 7.30 -18.45
N ASN A 630 -17.54 6.85 -19.70
CA ASN A 630 -18.77 6.70 -20.50
C ASN A 630 -19.62 5.57 -19.94
N ARG A 631 -20.93 5.74 -19.92
CA ARG A 631 -21.89 4.88 -19.22
C ARG A 631 -22.84 4.19 -20.16
N SER A 632 -23.05 2.89 -19.99
CA SER A 632 -24.08 2.14 -20.71
C SER A 632 -25.50 2.54 -20.27
N GLN A 633 -26.50 2.08 -21.00
CA GLN A 633 -27.86 2.05 -20.49
C GLN A 633 -27.94 1.15 -19.24
N ALA A 634 -28.71 1.58 -18.25
CA ALA A 634 -28.93 0.76 -17.05
C ALA A 634 -29.77 -0.48 -17.38
N VAL A 635 -29.38 -1.61 -16.85
CA VAL A 635 -30.20 -2.84 -16.86
C VAL A 635 -30.72 -3.10 -15.45
N SER A 636 -31.98 -3.54 -15.34
CA SER A 636 -32.59 -3.87 -14.06
C SER A 636 -32.82 -5.36 -13.92
N MET A 637 -32.51 -5.90 -12.74
CA MET A 637 -32.80 -7.28 -12.37
C MET A 637 -33.36 -7.35 -10.95
N THR A 638 -34.17 -8.36 -10.66
CA THR A 638 -34.81 -8.51 -9.36
C THR A 638 -34.65 -9.93 -8.84
N ALA A 639 -34.45 -10.05 -7.54
CA ALA A 639 -34.49 -11.32 -6.84
C ALA A 639 -34.97 -11.11 -5.40
N THR A 640 -35.64 -12.12 -4.86
CA THR A 640 -36.16 -12.11 -3.47
C THR A 640 -35.36 -13.09 -2.65
N SER A 641 -34.79 -12.62 -1.55
CA SER A 641 -34.11 -13.48 -0.59
C SER A 641 -35.06 -14.46 0.12
N GLY A 642 -34.48 -15.54 0.57
CA GLY A 642 -35.26 -16.60 1.24
C GLY A 642 -35.87 -16.14 2.58
N ASP A 643 -36.90 -16.88 2.96
CA ASP A 643 -37.52 -16.79 4.28
C ASP A 643 -36.95 -17.92 5.12
N TYR A 644 -36.08 -17.57 6.06
CA TYR A 644 -35.42 -18.57 6.84
C TYR A 644 -35.21 -18.13 8.30
N ALA A 645 -35.33 -19.09 9.20
CA ALA A 645 -35.02 -18.90 10.60
C ALA A 645 -33.56 -19.31 10.85
N ASN A 646 -32.77 -18.43 11.37
CA ASN A 646 -31.40 -18.71 11.72
C ASN A 646 -31.31 -19.82 12.77
N SER A 647 -30.48 -20.81 12.52
CA SER A 647 -30.00 -21.79 13.49
C SER A 647 -28.70 -21.27 14.10
N LYS A 648 -28.58 -21.30 15.42
CA LYS A 648 -27.32 -20.95 16.05
C LYS A 648 -26.19 -21.90 15.67
N PRO A 649 -24.96 -21.42 15.47
CA PRO A 649 -23.80 -22.29 15.33
C PRO A 649 -23.71 -23.30 16.51
N LYS A 650 -23.25 -24.48 16.21
CA LYS A 650 -23.08 -25.59 17.18
C LYS A 650 -21.59 -25.81 17.44
N LEU A 651 -21.28 -26.12 18.68
CA LEU A 651 -19.97 -26.62 19.07
C LEU A 651 -19.99 -28.14 18.94
N GLU A 652 -19.30 -28.67 17.93
CA GLU A 652 -19.20 -30.12 17.72
C GLU A 652 -18.13 -30.73 18.61
N GLN A 653 -16.99 -30.04 18.75
CA GLN A 653 -15.88 -30.48 19.59
C GLN A 653 -15.19 -29.29 20.25
N ALA A 654 -14.96 -29.36 21.55
CA ALA A 654 -14.19 -28.36 22.27
C ALA A 654 -12.71 -28.38 21.85
N LEU A 655 -12.06 -27.23 21.83
CA LEU A 655 -10.64 -27.14 21.55
C LEU A 655 -9.76 -27.81 22.63
N GLY A 656 -10.22 -27.85 23.87
CA GLY A 656 -9.57 -28.58 24.96
C GLY A 656 -8.35 -27.88 25.54
N ALA A 657 -7.30 -28.68 25.84
CA ALA A 657 -6.06 -28.18 26.40
C ALA A 657 -4.85 -28.73 25.64
N ILE A 658 -3.81 -27.92 25.52
CA ILE A 658 -2.53 -28.33 24.94
C ILE A 658 -1.37 -27.91 25.82
N SER A 659 -0.30 -28.72 25.80
CA SER A 659 1.00 -28.34 26.33
C SER A 659 1.96 -28.15 25.18
N ILE A 660 2.66 -27.03 25.17
CA ILE A 660 3.70 -26.67 24.19
C ILE A 660 5.04 -26.70 24.93
N GLU A 661 5.96 -27.49 24.42
CA GLU A 661 7.21 -27.78 25.13
C GLU A 661 8.11 -26.55 25.27
N ASN A 662 8.17 -25.66 24.26
CA ASN A 662 9.06 -24.51 24.25
C ASN A 662 8.52 -23.39 23.38
N VAL A 663 9.23 -22.26 23.32
CA VAL A 663 8.98 -21.13 22.42
C VAL A 663 9.76 -21.29 21.11
N GLY A 664 9.22 -20.79 20.00
CA GLY A 664 9.85 -20.84 18.66
C GLY A 664 8.85 -21.16 17.57
N GLU A 665 9.21 -20.91 16.32
CA GLU A 665 8.36 -21.13 15.15
C GLU A 665 7.96 -22.60 14.97
N GLU A 666 8.86 -23.53 15.29
CA GLU A 666 8.63 -24.96 15.25
C GLU A 666 7.55 -25.46 16.24
N TYR A 667 7.24 -24.63 17.22
CA TYR A 667 6.22 -24.91 18.24
C TYR A 667 4.88 -24.25 17.96
N VAL A 668 4.72 -23.51 16.87
CA VAL A 668 3.44 -22.94 16.43
C VAL A 668 2.42 -24.06 16.18
N ARG A 669 1.19 -23.87 16.65
CA ARG A 669 0.10 -24.84 16.48
C ARG A 669 -1.02 -24.22 15.67
N ARG A 670 -1.59 -25.02 14.77
CA ARG A 670 -2.68 -24.61 13.89
C ARG A 670 -3.87 -25.56 14.09
N PHE A 671 -5.07 -25.01 14.26
CA PHE A 671 -6.32 -25.75 14.49
C PHE A 671 -7.32 -25.37 13.41
N ASP A 672 -7.85 -26.34 12.71
CA ASP A 672 -8.93 -26.15 11.76
C ASP A 672 -10.26 -26.03 12.53
N LEU A 673 -10.80 -24.84 12.62
CA LEU A 673 -12.01 -24.54 13.37
C LEU A 673 -13.27 -25.14 12.75
N THR A 674 -13.24 -25.55 11.48
CA THR A 674 -14.36 -26.27 10.84
C THR A 674 -14.59 -27.63 11.45
N GLN A 675 -13.62 -28.20 12.15
CA GLN A 675 -13.75 -29.43 12.89
C GLN A 675 -14.42 -29.24 14.27
N ASN A 676 -14.40 -28.01 14.76
CA ASN A 676 -14.91 -27.66 16.09
C ASN A 676 -16.30 -27.06 16.06
N PHE A 677 -16.63 -26.39 14.96
CA PHE A 677 -17.91 -25.68 14.84
C PHE A 677 -18.65 -26.07 13.56
N SER A 678 -19.97 -26.19 13.67
CA SER A 678 -20.87 -26.38 12.55
C SER A 678 -22.05 -25.43 12.61
N ASP A 679 -22.71 -25.26 11.49
CA ASP A 679 -24.00 -24.60 11.40
C ASP A 679 -24.88 -25.30 10.36
N GLU A 680 -26.13 -25.51 10.67
CA GLU A 680 -27.10 -26.19 9.80
C GLU A 680 -27.39 -25.39 8.54
N ASN A 681 -27.13 -24.06 8.58
CA ASN A 681 -27.40 -23.13 7.52
C ASN A 681 -26.22 -22.92 6.56
N LEU A 682 -25.03 -23.48 6.84
CA LEU A 682 -23.87 -23.42 5.94
C LEU A 682 -24.20 -23.95 4.53
N VAL A 683 -24.96 -25.03 4.44
CA VAL A 683 -25.42 -25.59 3.16
C VAL A 683 -26.42 -24.69 2.43
N GLN A 684 -26.94 -23.67 3.12
CA GLN A 684 -27.92 -22.72 2.63
C GLN A 684 -27.27 -21.36 2.30
N GLY A 685 -25.95 -21.26 2.47
CA GLY A 685 -25.18 -20.06 2.13
C GLY A 685 -24.84 -19.19 3.33
N ASP A 686 -25.07 -19.65 4.56
CA ASP A 686 -24.55 -19.01 5.76
C ASP A 686 -23.03 -19.16 5.85
N VAL A 687 -22.37 -18.32 6.63
CA VAL A 687 -20.93 -18.32 6.82
C VAL A 687 -20.60 -18.17 8.30
N LEU A 688 -19.72 -19.01 8.82
CA LEU A 688 -19.16 -18.83 10.14
C LEU A 688 -17.96 -17.90 10.10
N THR A 689 -18.06 -16.81 10.85
CA THR A 689 -16.94 -15.90 11.09
C THR A 689 -16.33 -16.20 12.45
N PHE A 690 -15.01 -16.33 12.50
CA PHE A 690 -14.31 -16.63 13.73
C PHE A 690 -13.65 -15.38 14.30
N SER A 691 -13.70 -15.26 15.63
CA SER A 691 -12.95 -14.27 16.39
C SER A 691 -12.42 -14.90 17.67
N LEU A 692 -11.42 -14.27 18.31
CA LEU A 692 -10.84 -14.82 19.52
C LEU A 692 -10.63 -13.76 20.62
N ARG A 693 -10.47 -14.27 21.85
CA ARG A 693 -9.95 -13.54 23.00
C ARG A 693 -8.83 -14.35 23.63
N ASN A 694 -7.69 -13.73 23.81
CA ASN A 694 -6.56 -14.31 24.52
C ASN A 694 -6.46 -13.73 25.93
N SER A 695 -6.31 -14.57 26.93
CA SER A 695 -6.21 -14.12 28.33
C SER A 695 -4.79 -13.68 28.72
N ASN A 696 -3.78 -14.02 27.91
CA ASN A 696 -2.40 -13.71 28.20
C ASN A 696 -1.54 -13.67 26.92
N GLU A 697 -1.52 -12.50 26.29
CA GLU A 697 -0.78 -12.25 25.04
C GLU A 697 0.73 -12.28 25.21
N GLN A 698 1.22 -12.19 26.44
CA GLN A 698 2.65 -12.32 26.75
C GLN A 698 3.13 -13.77 26.77
N VAL A 699 2.23 -14.72 26.91
CA VAL A 699 2.56 -16.15 26.94
C VAL A 699 2.36 -16.78 25.57
N VAL A 700 1.28 -16.44 24.89
CA VAL A 700 1.00 -16.90 23.53
C VAL A 700 0.44 -15.76 22.70
N GLU A 701 0.84 -15.66 21.45
CA GLU A 701 0.14 -14.95 20.42
C GLU A 701 -0.90 -15.89 19.79
N ALA A 702 -2.13 -15.43 19.65
CA ALA A 702 -3.19 -16.19 19.01
C ALA A 702 -3.86 -15.35 17.92
N THR A 703 -3.95 -15.88 16.72
CA THR A 703 -4.55 -15.22 15.55
C THR A 703 -5.53 -16.14 14.84
N ILE A 704 -6.47 -15.54 14.10
CA ILE A 704 -7.37 -16.27 13.19
C ILE A 704 -6.93 -15.93 11.76
N ASP A 705 -6.70 -16.97 10.97
CA ASP A 705 -6.41 -16.90 9.54
C ASP A 705 -7.44 -17.75 8.78
N GLY A 706 -8.45 -17.13 8.19
CA GLY A 706 -9.60 -17.78 7.61
C GLY A 706 -10.31 -18.69 8.64
N ASN A 707 -10.30 -19.99 8.39
CA ASN A 707 -10.89 -21.00 9.29
C ASN A 707 -9.87 -21.60 10.29
N TYR A 708 -8.70 -21.04 10.42
CA TYR A 708 -7.64 -21.58 11.25
C TYR A 708 -7.33 -20.70 12.46
N LEU A 709 -7.29 -21.31 13.64
CA LEU A 709 -6.67 -20.70 14.82
C LEU A 709 -5.18 -21.03 14.81
N ILE A 710 -4.34 -20.02 14.84
CA ILE A 710 -2.89 -20.13 14.93
C ILE A 710 -2.46 -19.68 16.32
N VAL A 711 -1.68 -20.50 17.01
CA VAL A 711 -1.19 -20.27 18.38
C VAL A 711 0.33 -20.35 18.37
N ARG A 712 0.99 -19.22 18.63
CA ARG A 712 2.43 -19.06 18.71
C ARG A 712 2.88 -18.89 20.15
N PRO A 713 3.73 -19.76 20.71
CA PRO A 713 4.23 -19.60 22.06
C PRO A 713 5.31 -18.49 22.13
N LEU A 714 5.17 -17.56 23.07
CA LEU A 714 6.08 -16.43 23.25
C LEU A 714 6.90 -16.55 24.55
N ALA A 715 6.32 -17.04 25.63
CA ALA A 715 6.97 -17.16 26.94
C ALA A 715 6.41 -18.35 27.73
N LYS A 716 7.16 -18.77 28.76
CA LYS A 716 6.70 -19.79 29.72
C LYS A 716 5.49 -19.29 30.49
N GLY A 717 4.44 -20.10 30.59
CA GLY A 717 3.23 -19.75 31.33
C GLY A 717 1.99 -20.43 30.80
N SER A 718 0.84 -19.90 31.18
CA SER A 718 -0.45 -20.39 30.69
C SER A 718 -1.32 -19.26 30.15
N ALA A 719 -2.06 -19.55 29.09
CA ALA A 719 -3.04 -18.65 28.48
C ALA A 719 -4.32 -19.43 28.12
N ARG A 720 -5.45 -18.75 28.18
CA ARG A 720 -6.73 -19.25 27.69
C ARG A 720 -7.12 -18.47 26.44
N VAL A 721 -7.21 -19.16 25.33
CA VAL A 721 -7.66 -18.60 24.04
C VAL A 721 -9.13 -19.01 23.83
N THR A 722 -10.04 -18.07 23.97
CA THR A 722 -11.47 -18.30 23.71
C THR A 722 -11.77 -17.96 22.26
N VAL A 723 -12.32 -18.89 21.50
CA VAL A 723 -12.71 -18.72 20.10
C VAL A 723 -14.23 -18.63 20.03
N TYR A 724 -14.73 -17.67 19.29
CA TYR A 724 -16.13 -17.43 18.99
C TYR A 724 -16.38 -17.78 17.53
N ALA A 725 -17.39 -18.57 17.24
CA ALA A 725 -17.95 -18.77 15.92
C ALA A 725 -19.29 -18.05 15.85
N ILE A 726 -19.43 -17.15 14.87
CA ILE A 726 -20.59 -16.27 14.71
C ILE A 726 -21.08 -16.42 13.28
N ASP A 727 -22.38 -16.67 13.11
CA ASP A 727 -23.06 -16.72 11.82
C ASP A 727 -23.33 -15.30 11.24
N LEU A 728 -23.85 -15.24 10.02
CA LEU A 728 -24.18 -13.96 9.37
C LEU A 728 -25.28 -13.17 10.10
N ASP A 729 -26.17 -13.84 10.81
CA ASP A 729 -27.23 -13.20 11.60
C ASP A 729 -26.77 -12.81 13.02
N GLY A 730 -25.51 -13.10 13.34
CA GLY A 730 -24.89 -12.70 14.58
C GLY A 730 -25.17 -13.64 15.76
N ALA A 731 -25.79 -14.78 15.54
CA ALA A 731 -25.86 -15.81 16.59
C ALA A 731 -24.48 -16.50 16.71
N GLY A 732 -24.10 -16.87 17.90
CA GLY A 732 -22.75 -17.39 18.10
C GLY A 732 -22.66 -18.47 19.19
N VAL A 733 -21.57 -19.21 19.12
CA VAL A 733 -21.13 -20.19 20.09
C VAL A 733 -19.64 -20.02 20.33
N GLN A 734 -19.15 -20.45 21.48
CA GLN A 734 -17.73 -20.33 21.82
C GLN A 734 -17.14 -21.60 22.40
N THR A 735 -15.83 -21.75 22.26
CA THR A 735 -15.03 -22.74 22.99
C THR A 735 -13.72 -22.14 23.44
N ALA A 736 -12.96 -22.80 24.27
CA ALA A 736 -11.68 -22.32 24.73
C ALA A 736 -10.61 -23.38 24.56
N LEU A 737 -9.41 -22.91 24.20
CA LEU A 737 -8.17 -23.66 24.19
C LEU A 737 -7.35 -23.22 25.40
N GLU A 738 -7.05 -24.16 26.30
CA GLU A 738 -6.10 -23.93 27.41
C GLU A 738 -4.70 -24.26 26.90
N VAL A 739 -3.82 -23.27 26.92
CA VAL A 739 -2.45 -23.41 26.43
C VAL A 739 -1.50 -23.30 27.61
N THR A 740 -0.59 -24.27 27.76
CA THR A 740 0.52 -24.20 28.70
C THR A 740 1.83 -24.28 27.93
N VAL A 741 2.71 -23.31 28.12
CA VAL A 741 4.08 -23.30 27.57
C VAL A 741 5.04 -23.68 28.70
N GLU A 742 5.72 -24.83 28.55
CA GLU A 742 6.48 -25.44 29.63
C GLU A 742 7.86 -24.80 29.85
N ASN A 743 8.53 -24.38 28.75
CA ASN A 743 9.86 -23.79 28.78
C ASN A 743 9.88 -22.46 28.01
N GLY A 744 10.90 -21.65 28.27
CA GLY A 744 11.06 -20.31 27.74
C GLY A 744 11.34 -19.29 28.86
N ALA A 745 11.64 -18.05 28.51
CA ALA A 745 11.73 -16.97 29.49
C ALA A 745 10.36 -16.73 30.13
N ALA A 746 10.34 -16.30 31.39
CA ALA A 746 9.10 -15.83 32.00
C ALA A 746 8.64 -14.54 31.30
N PRO A 747 7.31 -14.34 31.11
CA PRO A 747 6.81 -13.10 30.51
C PRO A 747 7.24 -11.89 31.36
N SER A 748 7.55 -10.80 30.69
CA SER A 748 7.75 -9.52 31.39
C SER A 748 6.47 -9.17 32.14
N PRO A 749 6.55 -8.57 33.35
CA PRO A 749 5.34 -8.16 34.06
C PRO A 749 4.54 -7.19 33.17
N ALA A 750 3.27 -7.51 32.96
CA ALA A 750 2.38 -6.64 32.23
C ALA A 750 2.31 -5.26 32.91
N PRO A 751 2.23 -4.15 32.15
CA PRO A 751 1.88 -2.88 32.74
C PRO A 751 0.50 -3.04 33.42
N GLU A 752 0.41 -2.70 34.69
CA GLU A 752 -0.83 -2.74 35.43
C GLU A 752 -1.84 -1.81 34.80
N GLY A 753 -2.94 -2.35 34.28
CA GLY A 753 -4.09 -1.58 33.79
C GLY A 753 -4.69 -2.11 32.50
N GLY A 754 -5.42 -3.20 32.55
CA GLY A 754 -6.19 -3.71 31.38
C GLY A 754 -7.37 -2.81 31.04
N ALA A 755 -7.41 -2.26 29.82
CA ALA A 755 -8.60 -1.61 29.27
C ALA A 755 -9.27 -2.56 28.27
N GLY A 756 -10.61 -2.70 28.34
CA GLY A 756 -11.31 -3.56 27.41
C GLY A 756 -12.82 -3.28 27.31
N VAL A 757 -13.43 -3.72 26.20
CA VAL A 757 -14.88 -3.64 25.99
C VAL A 757 -15.44 -5.01 25.58
N TYR A 758 -16.60 -5.37 26.13
CA TYR A 758 -17.26 -6.64 25.82
C TYR A 758 -18.78 -6.56 26.07
N PRO A 759 -19.63 -7.37 25.40
CA PRO A 759 -19.26 -8.14 24.22
C PRO A 759 -18.88 -7.21 23.06
N ASN A 760 -18.04 -7.70 22.18
CA ASN A 760 -17.70 -6.98 20.97
C ASN A 760 -17.70 -7.98 19.80
N PRO A 761 -18.70 -7.97 18.92
CA PRO A 761 -19.76 -6.96 18.76
C PRO A 761 -20.78 -6.90 19.90
N ALA A 762 -21.29 -5.71 20.18
CA ALA A 762 -22.29 -5.43 21.20
C ALA A 762 -23.70 -5.34 20.58
N ASP A 763 -24.67 -5.94 21.26
CA ASP A 763 -26.09 -5.75 20.94
C ASP A 763 -26.60 -4.45 21.60
N ASP A 764 -27.23 -4.53 22.75
CA ASP A 764 -27.81 -3.36 23.44
C ASP A 764 -26.92 -2.80 24.53
N THR A 765 -25.99 -3.56 25.05
CA THR A 765 -25.12 -3.19 26.17
C THR A 765 -23.69 -3.58 25.93
N LEU A 766 -22.79 -2.63 26.09
CA LEU A 766 -21.33 -2.77 26.05
C LEU A 766 -20.81 -2.62 27.48
N TYR A 767 -20.11 -3.61 27.97
CA TYR A 767 -19.37 -3.51 29.24
C TYR A 767 -17.98 -2.97 28.96
N VAL A 768 -17.55 -2.04 29.76
CA VAL A 768 -16.24 -1.38 29.66
C VAL A 768 -15.46 -1.67 30.93
N THR A 769 -14.27 -2.24 30.81
CA THR A 769 -13.38 -2.49 31.95
C THR A 769 -12.16 -1.60 31.82
N LEU A 770 -11.85 -0.83 32.87
CA LEU A 770 -10.67 0.01 32.94
C LEU A 770 -10.28 0.19 34.40
N ASP A 771 -9.18 -0.44 34.82
CA ASP A 771 -8.73 -0.45 36.20
C ASP A 771 -8.48 0.95 36.77
N ALA A 772 -8.02 1.88 35.92
CA ALA A 772 -7.82 3.27 36.30
C ALA A 772 -9.11 4.01 36.74
N LEU A 773 -10.29 3.45 36.41
CA LEU A 773 -11.59 4.07 36.69
C LEU A 773 -12.37 3.41 37.84
N ARG A 774 -11.74 2.61 38.68
CA ARG A 774 -12.40 1.95 39.83
C ARG A 774 -13.09 2.95 40.73
N ASN A 775 -14.42 2.76 40.93
CA ASN A 775 -15.28 3.64 41.71
C ASN A 775 -15.37 5.09 41.17
N VAL A 776 -15.09 5.32 39.90
CA VAL A 776 -15.06 6.64 39.27
C VAL A 776 -16.25 6.80 38.33
N GLN A 777 -16.81 8.00 38.32
CA GLN A 777 -17.79 8.42 37.32
C GLN A 777 -17.07 9.23 36.21
N THR A 778 -17.26 8.86 34.96
CA THR A 778 -16.70 9.56 33.80
C THR A 778 -17.67 9.70 32.65
N GLU A 779 -17.39 10.59 31.72
CA GLU A 779 -18.19 10.72 30.50
C GLU A 779 -17.65 9.78 29.41
N ALA A 780 -18.55 8.98 28.82
CA ALA A 780 -18.31 8.18 27.64
C ALA A 780 -18.77 8.95 26.40
N VAL A 781 -17.87 9.10 25.45
CA VAL A 781 -18.16 9.70 24.14
C VAL A 781 -17.94 8.66 23.07
N VAL A 782 -18.93 8.36 22.24
CA VAL A 782 -18.86 7.40 21.15
C VAL A 782 -18.81 8.14 19.83
N TYR A 783 -17.86 7.75 19.00
CA TYR A 783 -17.64 8.27 17.65
C TYR A 783 -17.93 7.20 16.60
N ASP A 784 -18.49 7.61 15.47
CA ASP A 784 -18.59 6.75 14.27
C ASP A 784 -17.27 6.73 13.47
N GLN A 785 -17.22 5.95 12.40
CA GLN A 785 -16.06 5.85 11.51
C GLN A 785 -15.66 7.18 10.84
N ALA A 786 -16.57 8.13 10.74
CA ALA A 786 -16.30 9.47 10.23
C ALA A 786 -15.88 10.46 11.34
N ALA A 787 -15.47 9.95 12.51
CA ALA A 787 -15.11 10.71 13.71
C ALA A 787 -16.19 11.68 14.23
N ARG A 788 -17.46 11.44 13.92
CA ARG A 788 -18.59 12.24 14.43
C ARG A 788 -19.05 11.67 15.77
N VAL A 789 -19.32 12.53 16.73
CA VAL A 789 -19.90 12.13 18.01
C VAL A 789 -21.33 11.64 17.78
N VAL A 790 -21.60 10.38 18.07
CA VAL A 790 -22.94 9.75 17.93
C VAL A 790 -23.61 9.48 19.27
N MET A 791 -22.84 9.48 20.37
CA MET A 791 -23.39 9.29 21.71
C MET A 791 -22.50 9.96 22.76
N ARG A 792 -23.15 10.50 23.82
CA ARG A 792 -22.50 10.90 25.07
C ARG A 792 -23.31 10.35 26.23
N ARG A 793 -22.66 9.68 27.19
CA ARG A 793 -23.29 9.12 28.39
C ARG A 793 -22.36 9.24 29.59
N SER A 794 -22.89 9.44 30.76
CA SER A 794 -22.17 9.31 32.02
C SER A 794 -22.12 7.82 32.41
N MET A 795 -20.94 7.33 32.75
CA MET A 795 -20.74 5.94 33.20
C MET A 795 -20.18 5.96 34.61
N GLN A 796 -20.72 5.10 35.47
CA GLN A 796 -20.21 4.86 36.82
C GLN A 796 -19.50 3.49 36.84
N PHE A 797 -18.21 3.51 37.07
CA PHE A 797 -17.41 2.31 37.22
C PHE A 797 -17.50 1.77 38.64
N ASP A 798 -17.63 0.46 38.76
CA ASP A 798 -17.69 -0.25 40.03
C ASP A 798 -16.27 -0.46 40.66
N ALA A 799 -16.22 -1.19 41.77
CA ALA A 799 -14.96 -1.49 42.47
C ALA A 799 -14.02 -2.42 41.68
N SER A 800 -14.52 -3.10 40.65
CA SER A 800 -13.71 -3.91 39.74
C SER A 800 -13.14 -3.09 38.58
N GLY A 801 -13.55 -1.83 38.43
CA GLY A 801 -13.23 -1.00 37.28
C GLY A 801 -14.09 -1.30 36.06
N THR A 802 -15.31 -1.81 36.26
CA THR A 802 -16.25 -2.18 35.18
C THR A 802 -17.48 -1.28 35.20
N ALA A 803 -17.95 -0.86 34.03
CA ALA A 803 -19.20 -0.12 33.86
C ALA A 803 -19.96 -0.62 32.62
N ALA A 804 -21.29 -0.46 32.60
CA ALA A 804 -22.13 -0.80 31.47
C ALA A 804 -22.51 0.47 30.67
N LEU A 805 -22.41 0.39 29.35
CA LEU A 805 -22.85 1.42 28.42
C LEU A 805 -23.96 0.85 27.53
N THR A 806 -25.14 1.46 27.60
CA THR A 806 -26.23 1.09 26.69
C THR A 806 -25.95 1.69 25.31
N VAL A 807 -25.88 0.83 24.30
CA VAL A 807 -25.59 1.14 22.90
C VAL A 807 -26.75 0.77 21.96
N ALA A 808 -27.93 0.46 22.50
CA ALA A 808 -29.12 0.07 21.74
C ALA A 808 -29.54 1.11 20.69
N ASP A 809 -29.30 2.40 20.94
CA ASP A 809 -29.63 3.50 20.03
C ASP A 809 -28.66 3.68 18.87
N LEU A 810 -27.54 2.98 18.86
CA LEU A 810 -26.56 3.03 17.78
C LEU A 810 -27.00 2.14 16.62
N ARG A 811 -26.70 2.59 15.40
CA ARG A 811 -26.89 1.76 14.21
C ARG A 811 -25.81 0.65 14.16
N PRO A 812 -26.04 -0.47 13.48
CA PRO A 812 -24.99 -1.44 13.23
C PRO A 812 -23.77 -0.79 12.57
N GLY A 813 -22.58 -1.08 13.08
CA GLY A 813 -21.33 -0.50 12.55
C GLY A 813 -20.18 -0.44 13.56
N ALA A 814 -19.02 0.02 13.11
CA ALA A 814 -17.84 0.19 13.95
C ALA A 814 -17.85 1.57 14.64
N TYR A 815 -17.44 1.58 15.90
CA TYR A 815 -17.42 2.77 16.74
C TYR A 815 -16.17 2.83 17.61
N THR A 816 -15.79 4.05 17.99
CA THR A 816 -14.74 4.30 18.98
C THR A 816 -15.35 4.90 20.23
N LEU A 817 -15.22 4.23 21.36
CA LEU A 817 -15.55 4.73 22.69
C LEU A 817 -14.35 5.51 23.25
N VAL A 818 -14.57 6.70 23.73
CA VAL A 818 -13.57 7.53 24.40
C VAL A 818 -14.03 7.86 25.81
N LEU A 819 -13.17 7.56 26.78
CA LEU A 819 -13.35 7.91 28.19
C LEU A 819 -12.28 8.92 28.59
N ARG A 820 -12.63 9.91 29.42
CA ARG A 820 -11.71 10.95 29.88
C ARG A 820 -11.71 11.02 31.38
N GLN A 821 -10.52 11.01 31.99
CA GLN A 821 -10.34 11.24 33.43
C GLN A 821 -9.00 11.92 33.71
N ASP A 822 -9.01 13.01 34.45
CA ASP A 822 -7.83 13.72 34.97
C ASP A 822 -6.75 14.01 33.89
N GLY A 823 -7.20 14.33 32.67
CA GLY A 823 -6.34 14.56 31.52
C GLY A 823 -5.99 13.31 30.70
N ALA A 824 -6.19 12.11 31.22
CA ALA A 824 -6.00 10.88 30.47
C ALA A 824 -7.18 10.57 29.55
N ILE A 825 -6.88 10.07 28.36
CA ILE A 825 -7.89 9.69 27.35
C ILE A 825 -7.72 8.21 27.03
N HIS A 826 -8.77 7.44 27.29
CA HIS A 826 -8.81 6.01 26.94
C HIS A 826 -9.72 5.80 25.74
N ARG A 827 -9.23 5.11 24.70
CA ARG A 827 -9.97 4.80 23.48
C ARG A 827 -10.11 3.30 23.33
N MET A 828 -11.31 2.85 22.98
CA MET A 828 -11.63 1.45 22.76
C MET A 828 -12.54 1.32 21.56
N ASN A 829 -12.21 0.44 20.64
CA ASN A 829 -13.03 0.21 19.46
C ASN A 829 -14.03 -0.92 19.75
N PHE A 830 -15.24 -0.79 19.23
CA PHE A 830 -16.26 -1.83 19.31
C PHE A 830 -17.16 -1.82 18.08
N MET A 831 -17.75 -2.96 17.83
CA MET A 831 -18.77 -3.15 16.81
C MET A 831 -20.15 -3.16 17.46
N LYS A 832 -21.12 -2.48 16.87
CA LYS A 832 -22.56 -2.57 17.19
C LYS A 832 -23.23 -3.44 16.13
N ARG A 833 -24.02 -4.38 16.57
CA ARG A 833 -24.91 -5.19 15.71
C ARG A 833 -26.21 -4.49 15.38
#